data_ccc7f0229e1d76be1959aed810fa2251
#
_entry.id   ccc7f0229e1d76be1959aed810fa2251
#
_cell.length_a   1.000
_cell.length_b   1.000
_cell.length_c   1.000
_cell.angle_alpha   90.00
_cell.angle_beta   90.00
_cell.angle_gamma   90.00
#
_symmetry.space_group_name_H-M   'P 1'
#
loop_
_entity.id
_entity.type
_entity.pdbx_description
1 polymer ?
#
loop_
_entity_poly.entity_id
_entity_poly.type
_entity_poly.pdbx_seq_one_letter_code
_entity_poly.pdbx_strand_id
1 'polypeptide(L)'
;MRTDFERISFLLQTAAEWSFARSTDDNIEAASDLPLYITNYIGSKQKLVDWIWVHTPDSVKSVLDAFSGSAVVGYMFKTKGLRVVANDRLRYCYHIARAIIENNSVTLTDDEIEALLKSNSKAGDFVQETFRGKFFQSGVHGIIDTIRFNIDQLKSYKKDIALFALGKTCISAAGSYGHFGSASRGGGNRRADTPKEFTERFNSTIIRINELVFDNDKENRAFNKDILDIFSDVKVDLAYFDPPYATEFSTTNYESTYHFIEGLMTYWKGLEIDEKSRVKKYHNDHQTVTQANAEEFFDNVLEKAKGIKYWIISYRDHAYPNESKMKSLIDKHNKTSRMKSKDHSYSMAGQNRSGEASHAKEHLFICEPKSATKAELESEPFMTVADIHGEAAKDSDARVTAFMGSKHDMLDWIWKYTPDGVKSVLDLFSGGANVAYFYKQKGMRVVANDLLNYPYHIARSVIENSSVTLSDEEAEALLQPNTNAKDFIVRTFYGYYYTKPILEFLDNTYTNIQQLNSYKKDIALFALGRTCQIRACFGEFSRSKKSLTEPIPDDANKYPNSHLGNPPLSEFKELFVKCIHDANKLVFDNGQECKVYHQDALSLLPNVKTDLVYADPPYMTQFGFNDYEDKMHFVEGLMTYWEGKEILDNKRRNYASQT
;
A
#
# COMPACT_ATOMS: atom_id res chain seq x y z
N MET A 1 -18.06 -32.89 7.76
CA MET A 1 -18.30 -31.82 8.75
C MET A 1 -17.26 -31.77 9.89
N ARG A 2 -16.86 -32.90 10.53
CA ARG A 2 -15.77 -32.87 11.54
C ARG A 2 -14.39 -32.61 10.93
N THR A 3 -14.12 -33.13 9.75
CA THR A 3 -12.85 -32.99 9.02
C THR A 3 -12.56 -31.57 8.53
N ASP A 4 -13.57 -30.79 8.20
CA ASP A 4 -13.37 -29.41 7.70
C ASP A 4 -13.12 -28.43 8.85
N PHE A 5 -13.79 -28.65 9.97
CA PHE A 5 -13.54 -27.89 11.21
C PHE A 5 -12.12 -28.14 11.74
N GLU A 6 -11.68 -29.40 11.78
CA GLU A 6 -10.32 -29.77 12.18
C GLU A 6 -9.25 -29.18 11.23
N ARG A 7 -9.54 -29.09 9.92
CA ARG A 7 -8.67 -28.42 8.95
C ARG A 7 -8.59 -26.91 9.15
N ILE A 8 -9.72 -26.25 9.36
CA ILE A 8 -9.75 -24.80 9.60
C ILE A 8 -9.09 -24.49 10.94
N SER A 9 -9.38 -25.26 12.00
CA SER A 9 -8.74 -25.12 13.31
C SER A 9 -7.23 -25.37 13.21
N PHE A 10 -6.80 -26.39 12.44
CA PHE A 10 -5.38 -26.66 12.20
C PHE A 10 -4.70 -25.55 11.41
N LEU A 11 -5.35 -24.97 10.39
CA LEU A 11 -4.81 -23.84 9.62
C LEU A 11 -4.69 -22.57 10.47
N LEU A 12 -5.66 -22.32 11.36
CA LEU A 12 -5.61 -21.20 12.29
C LEU A 12 -4.56 -21.41 13.41
N GLN A 13 -4.42 -22.65 13.89
CA GLN A 13 -3.38 -23.02 14.88
C GLN A 13 -1.98 -23.04 14.27
N THR A 14 -1.78 -23.55 13.06
CA THR A 14 -0.50 -23.50 12.38
C THR A 14 -0.11 -22.08 11.99
N ALA A 15 -1.03 -21.21 11.63
CA ALA A 15 -0.77 -19.78 11.47
C ALA A 15 -0.29 -19.13 12.77
N ALA A 16 -0.85 -19.53 13.93
CA ALA A 16 -0.42 -19.06 15.24
C ALA A 16 0.94 -19.64 15.68
N GLU A 17 1.23 -20.91 15.40
CA GLU A 17 2.50 -21.58 15.77
C GLU A 17 3.70 -21.11 14.91
N TRP A 18 3.47 -20.78 13.63
CA TRP A 18 4.51 -20.21 12.75
C TRP A 18 4.95 -18.80 13.17
N SER A 19 4.12 -18.10 13.92
CA SER A 19 4.40 -16.73 14.38
C SER A 19 5.29 -16.65 15.62
N PHE A 20 5.40 -17.74 16.40
CA PHE A 20 6.15 -17.73 17.67
C PHE A 20 7.69 -17.79 17.51
N ALA A 21 8.20 -18.00 16.31
CA ALA A 21 9.60 -18.34 16.11
C ALA A 21 10.56 -17.18 15.77
N ARG A 22 10.09 -15.94 15.51
CA ARG A 22 11.03 -14.83 15.23
C ARG A 22 10.46 -13.47 15.64
N SER A 23 11.07 -12.85 16.64
CA SER A 23 10.83 -11.47 17.09
C SER A 23 11.85 -10.48 16.52
N THR A 24 11.41 -9.25 16.42
CA THR A 24 12.03 -7.91 16.43
C THR A 24 12.23 -7.19 15.11
N ASP A 25 11.63 -6.02 15.10
CA ASP A 25 11.89 -4.68 14.58
C ASP A 25 11.02 -4.09 13.45
N ASP A 26 10.45 -2.99 13.85
CA ASP A 26 9.61 -1.89 13.37
C ASP A 26 9.39 -1.55 11.88
N ASN A 27 8.10 -1.31 11.60
CA ASN A 27 7.48 -0.37 10.63
C ASN A 27 7.66 -0.59 9.14
N ILE A 28 6.65 -1.21 8.50
CA ILE A 28 6.16 -0.85 7.14
C ILE A 28 4.71 -1.36 6.95
N GLU A 29 3.87 -0.52 6.29
CA GLU A 29 2.46 -0.70 5.99
C GLU A 29 2.14 -1.91 5.10
N ALA A 30 0.96 -2.50 5.31
CA ALA A 30 0.43 -3.66 4.61
C ALA A 30 0.05 -3.38 3.15
N ALA A 31 0.40 -4.30 2.28
CA ALA A 31 -0.11 -4.40 0.91
C ALA A 31 -0.21 -5.87 0.51
N SER A 32 -1.25 -6.21 -0.29
CA SER A 32 -1.45 -7.37 -1.17
C SER A 32 -0.70 -8.69 -0.89
N ASP A 33 -1.26 -9.82 -1.29
CA ASP A 33 -0.70 -11.18 -1.27
C ASP A 33 0.63 -11.39 -2.04
N LEU A 34 1.20 -10.32 -2.59
CA LEU A 34 2.56 -10.33 -3.09
C LEU A 34 3.53 -10.15 -1.92
N PRO A 35 4.54 -11.02 -1.80
CA PRO A 35 5.53 -10.87 -0.75
C PRO A 35 6.19 -9.52 -0.91
N LEU A 36 5.81 -8.63 0.01
CA LEU A 36 6.52 -7.43 0.44
C LEU A 36 7.29 -6.62 -0.60
N TYR A 37 7.13 -5.33 -0.44
CA TYR A 37 8.01 -4.23 -0.77
C TYR A 37 9.38 -4.69 -1.32
N ILE A 38 9.45 -4.86 -2.65
CA ILE A 38 10.69 -5.31 -3.29
C ILE A 38 11.80 -4.30 -2.99
N THR A 39 11.54 -3.01 -3.19
CA THR A 39 12.44 -1.92 -2.78
C THR A 39 11.73 -0.58 -2.75
N ASN A 40 12.25 0.36 -1.96
CA ASN A 40 11.83 1.76 -1.98
C ASN A 40 12.39 2.44 -3.23
N TYR A 41 11.62 2.41 -4.31
CA TYR A 41 11.98 3.02 -5.58
C TYR A 41 10.95 4.08 -5.98
N ILE A 42 11.43 5.25 -6.44
CA ILE A 42 10.52 6.34 -6.86
C ILE A 42 9.71 5.87 -8.06
N GLY A 43 8.40 6.07 -8.01
CA GLY A 43 7.51 5.64 -9.09
C GLY A 43 7.13 4.15 -9.05
N SER A 44 7.52 3.40 -8.00
CA SER A 44 7.13 1.99 -7.87
C SER A 44 5.62 1.81 -7.95
N LYS A 45 5.17 0.86 -8.79
CA LYS A 45 3.76 0.52 -9.00
C LYS A 45 3.23 -0.52 -8.01
N GLN A 46 3.90 -0.71 -6.84
CA GLN A 46 3.53 -1.72 -5.84
C GLN A 46 2.03 -1.69 -5.46
N LYS A 47 1.45 -0.50 -5.34
CA LYS A 47 0.02 -0.31 -5.01
C LYS A 47 -0.92 -0.50 -6.21
N LEU A 48 -0.40 -0.72 -7.40
CA LEU A 48 -1.15 -0.79 -8.66
C LEU A 48 -1.02 -2.14 -9.37
N VAL A 49 -0.24 -3.08 -8.85
CA VAL A 49 0.04 -4.36 -9.52
C VAL A 49 -1.22 -5.18 -9.79
N ASP A 50 -2.14 -5.24 -8.82
CA ASP A 50 -3.41 -5.96 -9.00
C ASP A 50 -4.31 -5.28 -10.03
N TRP A 51 -4.31 -3.96 -10.06
CA TRP A 51 -5.04 -3.18 -11.05
C TRP A 51 -4.45 -3.36 -12.46
N ILE A 52 -3.12 -3.44 -12.59
CA ILE A 52 -2.45 -3.77 -13.85
C ILE A 52 -2.81 -5.18 -14.30
N TRP A 53 -2.80 -6.14 -13.36
CA TRP A 53 -3.14 -7.54 -13.65
C TRP A 53 -4.57 -7.70 -14.17
N VAL A 54 -5.55 -7.11 -13.51
CA VAL A 54 -6.97 -7.18 -13.91
C VAL A 54 -7.21 -6.63 -15.32
N HIS A 55 -6.34 -5.73 -15.79
CA HIS A 55 -6.43 -5.17 -17.15
C HIS A 55 -5.50 -5.86 -18.17
N THR A 56 -4.83 -6.94 -17.76
CA THR A 56 -4.00 -7.74 -18.67
C THR A 56 -4.86 -8.76 -19.41
N PRO A 57 -4.81 -8.82 -20.76
CA PRO A 57 -5.60 -9.77 -21.53
C PRO A 57 -5.29 -11.24 -21.16
N ASP A 58 -6.32 -12.09 -21.02
CA ASP A 58 -6.17 -13.50 -20.61
C ASP A 58 -5.32 -14.34 -21.59
N SER A 59 -5.28 -13.94 -22.87
CA SER A 59 -4.47 -14.63 -23.90
C SER A 59 -2.97 -14.39 -23.75
N VAL A 60 -2.53 -13.46 -22.90
CA VAL A 60 -1.12 -13.16 -22.67
C VAL A 60 -0.41 -14.29 -21.95
N LYS A 61 0.69 -14.77 -22.51
CA LYS A 61 1.55 -15.81 -21.91
C LYS A 61 2.97 -15.29 -21.63
N SER A 62 3.33 -14.16 -22.21
CA SER A 62 4.66 -13.57 -22.11
C SER A 62 4.61 -12.04 -22.11
N VAL A 63 5.43 -11.42 -21.26
CA VAL A 63 5.43 -9.98 -21.02
C VAL A 63 6.84 -9.42 -21.11
N LEU A 64 7.00 -8.27 -21.74
CA LEU A 64 8.14 -7.38 -21.59
C LEU A 64 7.77 -6.29 -20.56
N ASP A 65 8.43 -6.29 -19.40
CA ASP A 65 8.46 -5.14 -18.47
C ASP A 65 9.58 -4.20 -18.94
N ALA A 66 9.19 -3.21 -19.75
CA ALA A 66 10.12 -2.43 -20.58
C ALA A 66 10.96 -1.41 -19.78
N PHE A 67 10.46 -0.96 -18.63
CA PHE A 67 11.11 -0.05 -17.69
C PHE A 67 10.93 -0.62 -16.28
N SER A 68 11.65 -1.70 -15.97
CA SER A 68 11.32 -2.55 -14.83
C SER A 68 11.49 -1.88 -13.46
N GLY A 69 12.31 -0.84 -13.34
CA GLY A 69 12.50 -0.09 -12.10
C GLY A 69 12.74 -1.00 -10.90
N SER A 70 11.80 -1.03 -9.97
CA SER A 70 11.81 -1.92 -8.80
C SER A 70 11.53 -3.39 -9.13
N ALA A 71 11.29 -3.74 -10.39
CA ALA A 71 10.86 -5.05 -10.91
C ALA A 71 9.53 -5.57 -10.34
N VAL A 72 8.73 -4.74 -9.66
CA VAL A 72 7.51 -5.17 -8.98
C VAL A 72 6.43 -5.66 -9.96
N VAL A 73 6.30 -5.02 -11.13
CA VAL A 73 5.32 -5.43 -12.15
C VAL A 73 5.76 -6.71 -12.84
N GLY A 74 7.03 -6.81 -13.22
CA GLY A 74 7.60 -8.05 -13.75
C GLY A 74 7.49 -9.21 -12.75
N TYR A 75 7.75 -8.95 -11.47
CA TYR A 75 7.59 -9.96 -10.40
C TYR A 75 6.13 -10.41 -10.25
N MET A 76 5.18 -9.50 -10.28
CA MET A 76 3.75 -9.84 -10.30
C MET A 76 3.43 -10.76 -11.49
N PHE A 77 3.86 -10.44 -12.70
CA PHE A 77 3.63 -11.30 -13.86
C PHE A 77 4.29 -12.68 -13.71
N LYS A 78 5.49 -12.74 -13.09
CA LYS A 78 6.15 -14.02 -12.78
C LYS A 78 5.32 -14.86 -11.80
N THR A 79 4.75 -14.25 -10.73
CA THR A 79 3.88 -14.97 -9.77
C THR A 79 2.57 -15.45 -10.40
N LYS A 80 2.09 -14.77 -11.45
CA LYS A 80 0.93 -15.19 -12.24
C LYS A 80 1.26 -16.27 -13.29
N GLY A 81 2.48 -16.81 -13.30
CA GLY A 81 2.92 -17.88 -14.17
C GLY A 81 3.26 -17.48 -15.61
N LEU A 82 3.42 -16.19 -15.89
CA LEU A 82 3.80 -15.72 -17.20
C LEU A 82 5.32 -15.76 -17.40
N ARG A 83 5.76 -15.92 -18.64
CA ARG A 83 7.16 -15.69 -19.00
C ARG A 83 7.44 -14.20 -19.02
N VAL A 84 8.44 -13.76 -18.26
CA VAL A 84 8.78 -12.34 -18.09
C VAL A 84 10.16 -12.04 -18.67
N VAL A 85 10.20 -10.99 -19.47
CA VAL A 85 11.42 -10.30 -19.88
C VAL A 85 11.41 -8.94 -19.20
N ALA A 86 12.38 -8.66 -18.35
CA ALA A 86 12.52 -7.36 -17.69
C ALA A 86 13.68 -6.59 -18.34
N ASN A 87 13.50 -5.30 -18.55
CA ASN A 87 14.55 -4.42 -19.04
C ASN A 87 14.60 -3.12 -18.25
N ASP A 88 15.81 -2.67 -17.96
CA ASP A 88 16.02 -1.33 -17.45
C ASP A 88 17.41 -0.82 -17.85
N ARG A 89 17.53 0.47 -18.06
CA ARG A 89 18.81 1.11 -18.36
C ARG A 89 19.69 1.23 -17.12
N LEU A 90 19.09 1.39 -15.93
CA LEU A 90 19.82 1.47 -14.68
C LEU A 90 20.34 0.10 -14.27
N ARG A 91 21.63 0.02 -13.93
CA ARG A 91 22.27 -1.22 -13.50
C ARG A 91 21.68 -1.77 -12.21
N TYR A 92 21.31 -0.90 -11.29
CA TYR A 92 20.67 -1.33 -10.06
C TYR A 92 19.34 -2.06 -10.34
N CYS A 93 18.50 -1.49 -11.19
CA CYS A 93 17.23 -2.10 -11.61
C CYS A 93 17.46 -3.43 -12.34
N TYR A 94 18.48 -3.51 -13.20
CA TYR A 94 18.90 -4.75 -13.84
C TYR A 94 19.31 -5.83 -12.82
N HIS A 95 20.12 -5.49 -11.81
CA HIS A 95 20.48 -6.46 -10.77
C HIS A 95 19.29 -6.90 -9.94
N ILE A 96 18.30 -6.03 -9.68
CA ILE A 96 17.02 -6.42 -9.07
C ILE A 96 16.34 -7.47 -9.95
N ALA A 97 16.13 -7.17 -11.24
CA ALA A 97 15.46 -8.07 -12.17
C ALA A 97 16.20 -9.41 -12.32
N ARG A 98 17.53 -9.40 -12.38
CA ARG A 98 18.34 -10.62 -12.39
C ARG A 98 18.15 -11.45 -11.13
N ALA A 99 18.14 -10.82 -9.97
CA ALA A 99 18.01 -11.50 -8.69
C ALA A 99 16.66 -12.18 -8.49
N ILE A 100 15.54 -11.59 -8.94
CA ILE A 100 14.20 -12.08 -8.61
C ILE A 100 13.29 -12.43 -9.80
N ILE A 101 13.61 -11.95 -11.03
CA ILE A 101 12.87 -12.32 -12.24
C ILE A 101 13.56 -13.45 -12.97
N GLU A 102 14.82 -13.28 -13.39
CA GLU A 102 15.57 -14.26 -14.16
C GLU A 102 16.03 -15.44 -13.31
N ASN A 103 16.40 -15.20 -12.06
CA ASN A 103 16.82 -16.22 -11.11
C ASN A 103 15.61 -17.06 -10.64
N ASN A 104 15.73 -18.38 -10.75
CA ASN A 104 14.67 -19.31 -10.37
C ASN A 104 14.96 -20.10 -9.08
N SER A 105 16.23 -20.20 -8.64
CA SER A 105 16.57 -21.11 -7.53
C SER A 105 17.80 -20.74 -6.72
N VAL A 106 18.65 -19.86 -7.24
CA VAL A 106 19.93 -19.53 -6.58
C VAL A 106 19.71 -18.56 -5.44
N THR A 107 20.20 -18.91 -4.25
CA THR A 107 20.18 -18.08 -3.04
C THR A 107 21.57 -17.97 -2.43
N LEU A 108 21.76 -17.05 -1.49
CA LEU A 108 22.94 -16.97 -0.65
C LEU A 108 22.71 -17.73 0.65
N THR A 109 23.67 -18.60 1.03
CA THR A 109 23.65 -19.29 2.33
C THR A 109 24.07 -18.36 3.47
N ASP A 110 23.78 -18.74 4.71
CA ASP A 110 24.18 -17.96 5.89
C ASP A 110 25.70 -17.78 5.97
N ASP A 111 26.49 -18.81 5.65
CA ASP A 111 27.97 -18.72 5.60
C ASP A 111 28.46 -17.74 4.53
N GLU A 112 27.81 -17.71 3.37
CA GLU A 112 28.12 -16.76 2.30
C GLU A 112 27.76 -15.33 2.68
N ILE A 113 26.63 -15.14 3.36
CA ILE A 113 26.19 -13.84 3.86
C ILE A 113 27.20 -13.33 4.91
N GLU A 114 27.61 -14.19 5.85
CA GLU A 114 28.63 -13.85 6.84
C GLU A 114 29.96 -13.50 6.18
N ALA A 115 30.37 -14.25 5.14
CA ALA A 115 31.58 -13.98 4.40
C ALA A 115 31.57 -12.60 3.72
N LEU A 116 30.44 -12.10 3.27
CA LEU A 116 30.30 -10.75 2.70
C LEU A 116 30.58 -9.65 3.72
N LEU A 117 30.36 -9.91 4.99
CA LEU A 117 30.57 -8.96 6.10
C LEU A 117 31.99 -9.02 6.70
N LYS A 118 32.76 -10.05 6.39
CA LYS A 118 34.11 -10.19 6.92
C LYS A 118 35.02 -9.08 6.41
N SER A 119 35.79 -8.49 7.32
CA SER A 119 36.84 -7.53 6.96
C SER A 119 37.82 -8.12 5.95
N ASN A 120 38.25 -7.32 4.98
CA ASN A 120 39.14 -7.73 3.93
C ASN A 120 40.22 -6.65 3.72
N SER A 121 41.46 -6.99 4.00
CA SER A 121 42.60 -6.05 3.87
C SER A 121 42.86 -5.60 2.42
N LYS A 122 42.27 -6.29 1.43
CA LYS A 122 42.37 -5.94 0.01
C LYS A 122 41.21 -5.05 -0.45
N ALA A 123 40.20 -4.81 0.40
CA ALA A 123 39.15 -3.86 0.10
C ALA A 123 39.78 -2.46 -0.04
N GLY A 124 39.36 -1.73 -1.08
CA GLY A 124 39.76 -0.34 -1.23
C GLY A 124 38.99 0.55 -0.23
N ASP A 125 39.26 1.83 -0.30
CA ASP A 125 38.65 2.88 0.53
C ASP A 125 37.96 3.98 -0.29
N PHE A 126 37.60 3.65 -1.53
CA PHE A 126 37.05 4.61 -2.48
C PHE A 126 35.77 5.31 -1.98
N VAL A 127 34.82 4.54 -1.45
CA VAL A 127 33.56 5.11 -0.92
C VAL A 127 33.86 5.93 0.34
N GLN A 128 34.74 5.42 1.19
CA GLN A 128 35.17 6.08 2.43
C GLN A 128 35.84 7.42 2.14
N GLU A 129 36.72 7.52 1.15
CA GLU A 129 37.44 8.75 0.84
C GLU A 129 36.57 9.73 0.02
N THR A 130 35.88 9.24 -1.03
CA THR A 130 35.12 10.09 -1.95
C THR A 130 33.84 10.66 -1.31
N PHE A 131 33.15 9.85 -0.49
CA PHE A 131 31.86 10.21 0.08
C PHE A 131 31.91 10.50 1.59
N ARG A 132 33.07 10.75 2.13
CA ARG A 132 33.27 11.09 3.56
C ARG A 132 32.31 12.20 4.01
N GLY A 133 31.57 11.92 5.09
CA GLY A 133 30.60 12.86 5.67
C GLY A 133 29.32 13.10 4.85
N LYS A 134 29.07 12.30 3.81
CA LYS A 134 27.86 12.34 2.98
C LYS A 134 27.00 11.11 3.25
N PHE A 135 25.69 11.23 3.16
CA PHE A 135 24.68 10.19 3.18
C PHE A 135 24.63 9.32 4.45
N PHE A 136 25.76 8.84 4.96
CA PHE A 136 25.85 7.85 6.01
C PHE A 136 26.60 8.36 7.24
N GLN A 137 26.46 7.67 8.37
CA GLN A 137 27.28 7.90 9.56
C GLN A 137 28.74 7.45 9.35
N SER A 138 29.62 7.99 10.20
CA SER A 138 31.05 7.59 10.20
C SER A 138 31.17 6.08 10.40
N GLY A 139 32.08 5.45 9.64
CA GLY A 139 32.32 4.01 9.66
C GLY A 139 31.49 3.20 8.66
N VAL A 140 30.31 3.67 8.23
CA VAL A 140 29.48 2.93 7.26
C VAL A 140 30.14 2.88 5.87
N HIS A 141 30.81 3.94 5.46
CA HIS A 141 31.47 4.00 4.14
C HIS A 141 32.52 2.87 3.96
N GLY A 142 33.37 2.61 4.96
CA GLY A 142 34.33 1.53 4.90
C GLY A 142 33.73 0.13 4.92
N ILE A 143 32.54 -0.02 5.56
CA ILE A 143 31.76 -1.25 5.49
C ILE A 143 31.24 -1.45 4.06
N ILE A 144 30.76 -0.40 3.41
CA ILE A 144 30.32 -0.45 2.01
C ILE A 144 31.46 -0.87 1.09
N ASP A 145 32.67 -0.30 1.25
CA ASP A 145 33.86 -0.70 0.49
C ASP A 145 34.18 -2.18 0.67
N THR A 146 34.18 -2.66 1.92
CA THR A 146 34.42 -4.06 2.26
C THR A 146 33.39 -5.00 1.64
N ILE A 147 32.11 -4.75 1.86
CA ILE A 147 31.02 -5.57 1.29
C ILE A 147 31.10 -5.58 -0.24
N ARG A 148 31.32 -4.42 -0.85
CA ARG A 148 31.36 -4.30 -2.31
C ARG A 148 32.55 -5.09 -2.90
N PHE A 149 33.71 -5.07 -2.23
CA PHE A 149 34.83 -5.90 -2.62
C PHE A 149 34.55 -7.40 -2.49
N ASN A 150 33.93 -7.81 -1.40
CA ASN A 150 33.58 -9.22 -1.17
C ASN A 150 32.53 -9.70 -2.17
N ILE A 151 31.56 -8.84 -2.56
CA ILE A 151 30.57 -9.13 -3.62
C ILE A 151 31.26 -9.41 -4.96
N ASP A 152 32.37 -8.77 -5.28
CA ASP A 152 33.08 -9.01 -6.54
C ASP A 152 33.70 -10.43 -6.63
N GLN A 153 33.79 -11.14 -5.51
CA GLN A 153 34.21 -12.56 -5.49
C GLN A 153 33.06 -13.52 -5.84
N LEU A 154 31.82 -13.05 -5.76
CA LEU A 154 30.63 -13.83 -6.12
C LEU A 154 30.42 -13.86 -7.64
N LYS A 155 29.75 -14.92 -8.12
CA LYS A 155 29.43 -15.12 -9.55
C LYS A 155 27.93 -15.27 -9.73
N SER A 156 27.46 -15.01 -10.98
CA SER A 156 26.08 -15.24 -11.39
C SER A 156 25.06 -14.57 -10.44
N TYR A 157 23.90 -15.18 -10.23
CA TYR A 157 22.79 -14.63 -9.44
C TYR A 157 23.14 -14.33 -7.98
N LYS A 158 24.12 -15.02 -7.38
CA LYS A 158 24.61 -14.67 -6.02
C LYS A 158 25.17 -13.26 -5.97
N LYS A 159 25.90 -12.84 -7.01
CA LYS A 159 26.39 -11.47 -7.13
C LYS A 159 25.25 -10.48 -7.30
N ASP A 160 24.24 -10.82 -8.11
CA ASP A 160 23.08 -9.96 -8.35
C ASP A 160 22.25 -9.76 -7.07
N ILE A 161 22.00 -10.84 -6.30
CA ILE A 161 21.35 -10.78 -4.99
C ILE A 161 22.08 -9.86 -4.03
N ALA A 162 23.39 -10.02 -3.93
CA ALA A 162 24.21 -9.22 -3.01
C ALA A 162 24.31 -7.74 -3.43
N LEU A 163 24.38 -7.43 -4.73
CA LEU A 163 24.34 -6.05 -5.25
C LEU A 163 22.97 -5.42 -5.02
N PHE A 164 21.88 -6.15 -5.27
CA PHE A 164 20.54 -5.70 -4.96
C PHE A 164 20.41 -5.39 -3.46
N ALA A 165 20.85 -6.31 -2.59
CA ALA A 165 20.80 -6.12 -1.14
C ALA A 165 21.61 -4.90 -0.69
N LEU A 166 22.82 -4.71 -1.22
CA LEU A 166 23.67 -3.59 -0.86
C LEU A 166 23.03 -2.25 -1.28
N GLY A 167 22.50 -2.17 -2.51
CA GLY A 167 21.80 -0.97 -2.98
C GLY A 167 20.57 -0.65 -2.14
N LYS A 168 19.70 -1.65 -1.86
CA LYS A 168 18.52 -1.49 -1.00
C LYS A 168 18.88 -1.07 0.42
N THR A 169 19.94 -1.65 0.98
CA THR A 169 20.45 -1.28 2.30
C THR A 169 20.92 0.18 2.31
N CYS A 170 21.71 0.59 1.31
CA CYS A 170 22.17 1.98 1.18
C CYS A 170 21.00 2.97 1.08
N ILE A 171 19.97 2.67 0.26
CA ILE A 171 18.75 3.49 0.14
C ILE A 171 18.05 3.64 1.49
N SER A 172 17.93 2.54 2.24
CA SER A 172 17.22 2.52 3.52
C SER A 172 18.03 3.14 4.66
N ALA A 173 19.35 2.97 4.66
CA ALA A 173 20.27 3.43 5.71
C ALA A 173 20.63 4.92 5.60
N ALA A 174 20.49 5.51 4.40
CA ALA A 174 20.86 6.90 4.19
C ALA A 174 19.91 7.86 4.91
N GLY A 175 20.46 8.89 5.56
CA GLY A 175 19.70 9.95 6.23
C GLY A 175 18.89 10.84 5.29
N SER A 176 19.01 10.65 3.98
CA SER A 176 18.37 11.42 2.90
C SER A 176 17.11 10.77 2.35
N TYR A 177 16.47 9.86 3.06
CA TYR A 177 15.31 9.08 2.56
C TYR A 177 15.57 8.33 1.23
N GLY A 178 16.83 7.92 0.99
CA GLY A 178 17.22 7.23 -0.24
C GLY A 178 17.42 8.11 -1.47
N HIS A 179 17.36 9.43 -1.32
CA HIS A 179 17.66 10.38 -2.38
C HIS A 179 19.12 10.84 -2.29
N PHE A 180 19.90 10.47 -3.29
CA PHE A 180 21.31 10.85 -3.37
C PHE A 180 21.55 12.08 -4.23
N GLY A 181 20.51 12.61 -4.88
CA GLY A 181 20.61 13.68 -5.89
C GLY A 181 20.86 15.09 -5.35
N SER A 182 20.68 15.33 -4.05
CA SER A 182 20.89 16.65 -3.45
C SER A 182 21.66 16.58 -2.13
N ALA A 183 22.46 17.62 -1.86
CA ALA A 183 23.20 17.78 -0.60
C ALA A 183 22.33 18.35 0.54
N SER A 184 21.04 18.56 0.31
CA SER A 184 20.17 19.04 1.37
C SER A 184 20.21 18.00 2.50
N ARG A 185 20.78 18.40 3.63
CA ARG A 185 20.50 17.77 4.90
C ARG A 185 18.98 17.95 5.03
N GLY A 186 18.25 16.89 4.64
CA GLY A 186 16.80 16.92 4.67
C GLY A 186 16.39 17.37 6.06
N GLY A 187 15.53 18.35 6.14
CA GLY A 187 14.89 18.75 7.39
C GLY A 187 13.94 17.68 7.96
N GLY A 188 14.19 16.39 7.64
CA GLY A 188 13.51 15.25 8.21
C GLY A 188 14.36 14.63 9.31
N ASN A 189 13.75 14.35 10.44
CA ASN A 189 14.35 13.78 11.66
C ASN A 189 14.87 12.34 11.52
N ARG A 190 15.07 11.80 10.30
CA ARG A 190 15.58 10.44 10.16
C ARG A 190 17.10 10.43 10.32
N ARG A 191 17.55 9.78 11.37
CA ARG A 191 18.95 9.47 11.60
C ARG A 191 19.43 8.41 10.60
N ALA A 192 20.57 8.62 9.95
CA ALA A 192 21.26 7.57 9.20
C ALA A 192 21.67 6.42 10.13
N ASP A 193 21.68 5.20 9.60
CA ASP A 193 22.05 4.00 10.36
C ASP A 193 23.49 4.08 10.89
N THR A 194 23.72 3.53 12.09
CA THR A 194 25.05 3.24 12.62
C THR A 194 25.70 2.09 11.84
N PRO A 195 27.03 1.88 11.97
CA PRO A 195 27.71 0.72 11.38
C PRO A 195 27.05 -0.63 11.71
N LYS A 196 26.62 -0.82 12.95
CA LYS A 196 25.95 -2.04 13.41
C LYS A 196 24.57 -2.20 12.73
N GLU A 197 23.73 -1.16 12.78
CA GLU A 197 22.40 -1.17 12.16
C GLU A 197 22.50 -1.41 10.64
N PHE A 198 23.51 -0.83 9.97
CA PHE A 198 23.75 -1.07 8.55
C PHE A 198 24.05 -2.54 8.25
N THR A 199 24.92 -3.16 9.04
CA THR A 199 25.30 -4.57 8.88
C THR A 199 24.12 -5.50 9.12
N GLU A 200 23.34 -5.27 10.17
CA GLU A 200 22.14 -6.04 10.48
C GLU A 200 21.07 -5.90 9.38
N ARG A 201 20.91 -4.68 8.87
CA ARG A 201 20.01 -4.41 7.74
C ARG A 201 20.42 -5.11 6.46
N PHE A 202 21.72 -5.11 6.14
CA PHE A 202 22.24 -5.79 4.97
C PHE A 202 21.97 -7.31 5.05
N ASN A 203 22.26 -7.92 6.18
CA ASN A 203 21.97 -9.32 6.43
C ASN A 203 20.49 -9.65 6.26
N SER A 204 19.61 -8.93 6.97
CA SER A 204 18.16 -9.13 6.89
C SER A 204 17.62 -8.88 5.47
N THR A 205 18.21 -7.95 4.73
CA THR A 205 17.82 -7.67 3.36
C THR A 205 18.11 -8.82 2.42
N ILE A 206 19.28 -9.49 2.55
CA ILE A 206 19.61 -10.67 1.73
C ILE A 206 18.62 -11.81 2.02
N ILE A 207 18.34 -12.08 3.29
CA ILE A 207 17.39 -13.14 3.69
C ILE A 207 16.03 -12.92 2.99
N ARG A 208 15.53 -11.67 3.00
CA ARG A 208 14.28 -11.33 2.32
C ARG A 208 14.36 -11.46 0.80
N ILE A 209 15.48 -11.12 0.18
CA ILE A 209 15.64 -11.29 -1.27
C ILE A 209 15.68 -12.78 -1.62
N ASN A 210 16.29 -13.62 -0.81
CA ASN A 210 16.28 -15.08 -0.99
C ASN A 210 14.84 -15.63 -1.00
N GLU A 211 13.93 -15.09 -0.16
CA GLU A 211 12.51 -15.47 -0.10
C GLU A 211 11.73 -15.07 -1.37
N LEU A 212 12.21 -14.10 -2.14
CA LEU A 212 11.60 -13.69 -3.40
C LEU A 212 11.99 -14.58 -4.59
N VAL A 213 12.98 -15.44 -4.42
CA VAL A 213 13.47 -16.33 -5.49
C VAL A 213 12.58 -17.55 -5.59
N PHE A 214 11.97 -17.77 -6.74
CA PHE A 214 11.18 -18.97 -7.03
C PHE A 214 11.20 -19.29 -8.51
N ASP A 215 10.92 -20.57 -8.85
CA ASP A 215 10.75 -21.03 -10.20
C ASP A 215 9.25 -21.01 -10.58
N ASN A 216 8.93 -20.40 -11.71
CA ASN A 216 7.60 -20.45 -12.30
C ASN A 216 7.52 -21.30 -13.57
N ASP A 217 8.50 -22.19 -13.77
CA ASP A 217 8.63 -23.05 -14.95
C ASP A 217 8.68 -22.30 -16.30
N LYS A 218 9.19 -21.04 -16.28
CA LYS A 218 9.34 -20.21 -17.47
C LYS A 218 10.77 -19.73 -17.62
N GLU A 219 11.18 -19.54 -18.88
CA GLU A 219 12.48 -18.96 -19.22
C GLU A 219 12.38 -17.43 -19.13
N ASN A 220 12.54 -16.89 -17.90
CA ASN A 220 12.56 -15.46 -17.66
C ASN A 220 13.94 -14.89 -17.99
N ARG A 221 13.99 -13.60 -18.39
CA ARG A 221 15.23 -12.90 -18.76
C ARG A 221 15.25 -11.48 -18.19
N ALA A 222 16.44 -10.98 -17.93
CA ALA A 222 16.67 -9.58 -17.57
C ALA A 222 17.74 -8.96 -18.48
N PHE A 223 17.50 -7.73 -18.90
CA PHE A 223 18.40 -6.98 -19.78
C PHE A 223 18.75 -5.61 -19.17
N ASN A 224 19.97 -5.15 -19.45
CA ASN A 224 20.40 -3.79 -19.14
C ASN A 224 20.66 -3.05 -20.44
N LYS A 225 19.61 -2.59 -21.11
CA LYS A 225 19.66 -1.97 -22.42
C LYS A 225 18.90 -0.66 -22.47
N ASP A 226 19.27 0.20 -23.41
CA ASP A 226 18.38 1.28 -23.80
C ASP A 226 17.06 0.70 -24.33
N ILE A 227 15.96 1.40 -24.05
CA ILE A 227 14.62 0.93 -24.44
C ILE A 227 14.49 0.74 -25.96
N LEU A 228 15.17 1.53 -26.77
CA LEU A 228 15.09 1.43 -28.22
C LEU A 228 15.84 0.20 -28.79
N ASP A 229 16.71 -0.42 -28.00
CA ASP A 229 17.54 -1.56 -28.42
C ASP A 229 16.98 -2.92 -28.00
N ILE A 230 16.00 -2.96 -27.06
CA ILE A 230 15.49 -4.23 -26.51
C ILE A 230 14.56 -4.98 -27.46
N PHE A 231 13.80 -4.27 -28.28
CA PHE A 231 12.71 -4.85 -29.08
C PHE A 231 13.16 -5.86 -30.14
N SER A 232 14.41 -5.79 -30.60
CA SER A 232 14.98 -6.80 -31.52
C SER A 232 15.27 -8.14 -30.86
N ASP A 233 15.45 -8.16 -29.55
CA ASP A 233 15.89 -9.33 -28.79
C ASP A 233 14.75 -10.10 -28.13
N VAL A 234 13.52 -9.57 -28.19
CA VAL A 234 12.40 -10.10 -27.46
C VAL A 234 11.21 -10.44 -28.35
N LYS A 235 10.57 -11.59 -28.05
CA LYS A 235 9.28 -11.98 -28.63
C LYS A 235 8.34 -12.23 -27.45
N VAL A 236 7.34 -11.37 -27.30
CA VAL A 236 6.36 -11.40 -26.19
C VAL A 236 4.98 -11.02 -26.71
N ASP A 237 3.95 -11.40 -25.97
CA ASP A 237 2.57 -11.08 -26.32
C ASP A 237 2.19 -9.66 -25.89
N LEU A 238 2.74 -9.22 -24.75
CA LEU A 238 2.45 -7.92 -24.12
C LEU A 238 3.74 -7.14 -23.84
N ALA A 239 3.73 -5.84 -24.11
CA ALA A 239 4.70 -4.90 -23.57
C ALA A 239 4.02 -4.01 -22.52
N TYR A 240 4.57 -4.01 -21.31
CA TYR A 240 4.21 -3.08 -20.25
C TYR A 240 5.20 -1.92 -20.23
N PHE A 241 4.68 -0.71 -20.29
CA PHE A 241 5.46 0.53 -20.30
C PHE A 241 5.12 1.38 -19.07
N ASP A 242 6.12 1.68 -18.27
CA ASP A 242 6.10 2.67 -17.19
C ASP A 242 7.30 3.61 -17.35
N PRO A 243 7.35 4.39 -18.44
CA PRO A 243 8.51 5.19 -18.78
C PRO A 243 8.68 6.38 -17.84
N PRO A 244 9.88 6.94 -17.71
CA PRO A 244 10.06 8.24 -17.08
C PRO A 244 9.25 9.28 -17.84
N TYR A 245 8.44 10.07 -17.13
CA TYR A 245 7.64 11.14 -17.72
C TYR A 245 8.01 12.51 -17.15
N ALA A 246 7.86 13.52 -17.98
CA ALA A 246 7.99 14.91 -17.58
C ALA A 246 6.62 15.48 -17.23
N THR A 247 6.57 16.36 -16.25
CA THR A 247 5.40 17.17 -15.91
C THR A 247 5.77 18.65 -16.01
N GLU A 248 4.78 19.55 -15.96
CA GLU A 248 5.04 20.99 -15.97
C GLU A 248 6.04 21.44 -14.89
N PHE A 249 6.04 20.76 -13.76
CA PHE A 249 6.80 21.17 -12.56
C PHE A 249 8.05 20.31 -12.29
N SER A 250 8.23 19.19 -12.99
CA SER A 250 9.37 18.30 -12.76
C SER A 250 9.74 17.44 -13.95
N THR A 251 11.05 17.27 -14.13
CA THR A 251 11.63 16.20 -14.94
C THR A 251 12.29 15.22 -13.99
N THR A 252 11.84 13.96 -13.96
CA THR A 252 12.44 12.95 -13.08
C THR A 252 13.71 12.40 -13.73
N ASN A 253 14.84 12.86 -13.24
CA ASN A 253 16.13 12.28 -13.62
C ASN A 253 16.52 11.20 -12.59
N TYR A 254 16.12 9.95 -12.86
CA TYR A 254 16.38 8.80 -11.99
C TYR A 254 17.87 8.56 -11.79
N GLU A 255 18.67 8.70 -12.83
CA GLU A 255 20.12 8.48 -12.74
C GLU A 255 20.79 9.51 -11.84
N SER A 256 20.41 10.77 -11.94
CA SER A 256 20.88 11.80 -11.00
C SER A 256 20.42 11.55 -9.57
N THR A 257 19.22 11.02 -9.39
CA THR A 257 18.66 10.71 -8.06
C THR A 257 19.37 9.52 -7.42
N TYR A 258 19.65 8.49 -8.18
CA TYR A 258 20.29 7.23 -7.74
C TYR A 258 21.78 7.13 -8.10
N HIS A 259 22.46 8.24 -8.43
CA HIS A 259 23.85 8.24 -8.91
C HIS A 259 24.81 7.47 -8.00
N PHE A 260 24.62 7.55 -6.67
CA PHE A 260 25.44 6.81 -5.71
C PHE A 260 25.24 5.29 -5.87
N ILE A 261 23.97 4.86 -5.99
CA ILE A 261 23.63 3.43 -6.14
C ILE A 261 24.11 2.92 -7.49
N GLU A 262 23.93 3.68 -8.57
CA GLU A 262 24.43 3.32 -9.90
C GLU A 262 25.96 3.20 -9.94
N GLY A 263 26.65 4.18 -9.36
CA GLY A 263 28.11 4.12 -9.21
C GLY A 263 28.57 2.90 -8.40
N LEU A 264 27.83 2.57 -7.33
CA LEU A 264 28.10 1.42 -6.47
C LEU A 264 28.01 0.08 -7.24
N MET A 265 27.11 -0.05 -8.22
CA MET A 265 26.98 -1.27 -9.02
C MET A 265 28.25 -1.60 -9.80
N THR A 266 28.96 -0.60 -10.29
CA THR A 266 30.25 -0.77 -10.99
C THR A 266 31.47 -0.47 -10.12
N TYR A 267 31.25 -0.04 -8.87
CA TYR A 267 32.28 0.55 -8.01
C TYR A 267 32.98 1.71 -8.69
N TRP A 268 32.18 2.56 -9.35
CA TRP A 268 32.58 3.74 -10.15
C TRP A 268 33.60 3.47 -11.25
N LYS A 269 33.85 2.22 -11.65
CA LYS A 269 34.78 1.89 -12.75
C LYS A 269 34.24 2.48 -14.06
N GLY A 270 35.05 3.32 -14.70
CA GLY A 270 34.71 4.00 -15.94
C GLY A 270 33.76 5.19 -15.80
N LEU A 271 33.49 5.64 -14.58
CA LEU A 271 32.69 6.84 -14.31
C LEU A 271 33.59 7.98 -13.84
N GLU A 272 33.43 9.15 -14.43
CA GLU A 272 34.15 10.37 -14.05
C GLU A 272 33.35 11.15 -12.99
N ILE A 273 33.90 11.30 -11.80
CA ILE A 273 33.26 12.03 -10.71
C ILE A 273 33.34 13.55 -10.96
N ASP A 274 32.21 14.24 -10.88
CA ASP A 274 32.17 15.70 -10.84
C ASP A 274 32.66 16.20 -9.48
N GLU A 275 33.89 16.62 -9.41
CA GLU A 275 34.52 17.13 -8.19
C GLU A 275 33.85 18.38 -7.62
N LYS A 276 33.16 19.16 -8.47
CA LYS A 276 32.41 20.37 -8.05
C LYS A 276 31.05 20.01 -7.46
N SER A 277 30.54 18.82 -7.74
CA SER A 277 29.26 18.34 -7.20
C SER A 277 29.36 18.16 -5.68
N ARG A 278 28.44 18.80 -4.93
CA ARG A 278 28.32 18.64 -3.47
C ARG A 278 28.06 17.21 -3.05
N VAL A 279 27.44 16.42 -3.89
CA VAL A 279 27.08 15.01 -3.65
C VAL A 279 27.93 14.04 -4.46
N LYS A 280 28.98 14.53 -5.12
CA LYS A 280 29.91 13.70 -5.92
C LYS A 280 29.19 12.88 -7.00
N LYS A 281 28.37 13.55 -7.82
CA LYS A 281 27.77 12.94 -9.00
C LYS A 281 28.87 12.60 -10.01
N TYR A 282 28.59 11.65 -10.88
CA TYR A 282 29.42 11.41 -12.06
C TYR A 282 28.80 12.07 -13.31
N HIS A 283 29.61 12.32 -14.32
CA HIS A 283 29.15 12.83 -15.61
C HIS A 283 28.31 11.78 -16.32
N ASN A 284 27.19 12.19 -16.86
CA ASN A 284 26.23 11.35 -17.54
C ASN A 284 25.70 12.06 -18.78
N ASP A 285 25.88 11.43 -19.93
CA ASP A 285 25.49 11.96 -21.26
C ASP A 285 24.06 11.53 -21.69
N HIS A 286 23.33 10.79 -20.84
CA HIS A 286 22.02 10.28 -21.20
C HIS A 286 20.96 11.37 -21.23
N GLN A 287 20.21 11.41 -22.31
CA GLN A 287 19.14 12.35 -22.50
C GLN A 287 17.95 12.04 -21.56
N THR A 288 17.59 13.03 -20.75
CA THR A 288 16.41 12.95 -19.88
C THR A 288 15.15 13.23 -20.71
N VAL A 289 14.06 12.53 -20.42
CA VAL A 289 12.75 12.86 -21.00
C VAL A 289 12.29 14.19 -20.41
N THR A 290 12.04 15.16 -21.29
CA THR A 290 11.58 16.51 -20.97
C THR A 290 10.27 16.78 -21.70
N GLN A 291 9.58 17.85 -21.35
CA GLN A 291 8.39 18.28 -22.08
C GLN A 291 8.64 18.43 -23.59
N ALA A 292 9.83 18.93 -23.97
CA ALA A 292 10.17 19.23 -25.35
C ALA A 292 10.40 17.97 -26.22
N ASN A 293 10.91 16.88 -25.63
CA ASN A 293 11.26 15.66 -26.38
C ASN A 293 10.35 14.45 -26.05
N ALA A 294 9.39 14.60 -25.16
CA ALA A 294 8.54 13.49 -24.70
C ALA A 294 7.76 12.86 -25.86
N GLU A 295 7.19 13.65 -26.75
CA GLU A 295 6.43 13.15 -27.90
C GLU A 295 7.29 12.30 -28.82
N GLU A 296 8.45 12.79 -29.20
CA GLU A 296 9.41 12.06 -30.05
C GLU A 296 9.91 10.78 -29.38
N PHE A 297 10.19 10.85 -28.08
CA PHE A 297 10.60 9.67 -27.29
C PHE A 297 9.53 8.58 -27.35
N PHE A 298 8.27 8.90 -27.04
CA PHE A 298 7.18 7.92 -27.07
C PHE A 298 6.92 7.40 -28.48
N ASP A 299 6.95 8.26 -29.49
CA ASP A 299 6.76 7.84 -30.88
C ASP A 299 7.81 6.80 -31.30
N ASN A 300 9.07 7.03 -30.98
CA ASN A 300 10.17 6.10 -31.25
C ASN A 300 10.01 4.77 -30.54
N VAL A 301 9.62 4.79 -29.23
CA VAL A 301 9.40 3.58 -28.45
C VAL A 301 8.24 2.76 -29.01
N LEU A 302 7.11 3.39 -29.33
CA LEU A 302 5.92 2.71 -29.85
C LEU A 302 6.15 2.17 -31.27
N GLU A 303 6.91 2.88 -32.11
CA GLU A 303 7.31 2.38 -33.43
C GLU A 303 8.13 1.09 -33.30
N LYS A 304 9.09 1.03 -32.38
CA LYS A 304 9.88 -0.17 -32.12
C LYS A 304 9.05 -1.33 -31.58
N ALA A 305 8.05 -1.01 -30.77
CA ALA A 305 7.16 -1.99 -30.13
C ALA A 305 6.01 -2.47 -31.03
N LYS A 306 5.81 -1.94 -32.23
CA LYS A 306 4.63 -2.17 -33.08
C LYS A 306 4.34 -3.66 -33.37
N GLY A 307 5.38 -4.50 -33.38
CA GLY A 307 5.26 -5.95 -33.58
C GLY A 307 4.71 -6.73 -32.40
N ILE A 308 4.61 -6.13 -31.21
CA ILE A 308 4.06 -6.76 -30.01
C ILE A 308 2.53 -6.59 -30.02
N LYS A 309 1.78 -7.69 -29.79
CA LYS A 309 0.33 -7.72 -29.97
C LYS A 309 -0.38 -6.75 -29.04
N TYR A 310 -0.08 -6.78 -27.76
CA TYR A 310 -0.72 -5.95 -26.73
C TYR A 310 0.24 -4.97 -26.09
N TRP A 311 -0.25 -3.78 -25.71
CA TRP A 311 0.50 -2.84 -24.89
C TRP A 311 -0.34 -2.42 -23.70
N ILE A 312 0.29 -2.27 -22.54
CA ILE A 312 -0.26 -1.57 -21.38
C ILE A 312 0.73 -0.44 -21.06
N ILE A 313 0.25 0.80 -21.13
CA ILE A 313 1.06 1.98 -20.84
C ILE A 313 0.53 2.59 -19.54
N SER A 314 1.32 2.54 -18.47
CA SER A 314 1.05 3.22 -17.21
C SER A 314 1.51 4.67 -17.31
N TYR A 315 0.65 5.61 -16.94
CA TYR A 315 0.88 7.01 -17.20
C TYR A 315 0.21 7.91 -16.16
N ARG A 316 0.93 8.92 -15.68
CA ARG A 316 0.41 9.86 -14.72
C ARG A 316 -0.40 10.96 -15.42
N ASP A 317 -1.48 11.46 -14.78
CA ASP A 317 -2.16 12.67 -15.19
C ASP A 317 -1.20 13.89 -15.26
N HIS A 318 -1.51 14.86 -16.08
CA HIS A 318 -0.69 16.06 -16.32
C HIS A 318 0.77 15.79 -16.75
N ALA A 319 1.07 14.60 -17.28
CA ALA A 319 2.37 14.30 -17.88
C ALA A 319 2.41 14.65 -19.36
N TYR A 320 3.61 14.74 -19.94
CA TYR A 320 3.84 14.99 -21.35
C TYR A 320 4.37 13.74 -22.06
N PRO A 321 3.82 13.40 -23.26
CA PRO A 321 2.70 14.06 -23.96
C PRO A 321 1.39 13.90 -23.17
N ASN A 322 0.43 14.82 -23.34
CA ASN A 322 -0.87 14.72 -22.67
C ASN A 322 -1.67 13.51 -23.19
N GLU A 323 -2.76 13.17 -22.47
CA GLU A 323 -3.61 12.00 -22.76
C GLU A 323 -4.08 11.94 -24.23
N SER A 324 -4.56 13.06 -24.76
CA SER A 324 -5.04 13.15 -26.14
C SER A 324 -3.92 12.87 -27.15
N LYS A 325 -2.74 13.39 -26.88
CA LYS A 325 -1.57 13.19 -27.75
C LYS A 325 -1.04 11.76 -27.63
N MET A 326 -0.99 11.19 -26.43
CA MET A 326 -0.64 9.78 -26.22
C MET A 326 -1.56 8.86 -27.01
N LYS A 327 -2.87 9.11 -26.98
CA LYS A 327 -3.86 8.37 -27.75
C LYS A 327 -3.60 8.49 -29.26
N SER A 328 -3.28 9.70 -29.75
CA SER A 328 -2.93 9.91 -31.16
C SER A 328 -1.68 9.15 -31.59
N LEU A 329 -0.66 9.06 -30.72
CA LEU A 329 0.54 8.27 -30.97
C LEU A 329 0.24 6.77 -31.03
N ILE A 330 -0.58 6.24 -30.09
CA ILE A 330 -1.02 4.85 -30.12
C ILE A 330 -1.76 4.55 -31.44
N ASP A 331 -2.67 5.43 -31.84
CA ASP A 331 -3.44 5.30 -33.10
C ASP A 331 -2.56 5.32 -34.36
N LYS A 332 -1.50 6.14 -34.33
CA LYS A 332 -0.49 6.21 -35.43
C LYS A 332 0.19 4.86 -35.64
N HIS A 333 0.45 4.11 -34.56
CA HIS A 333 1.09 2.80 -34.61
C HIS A 333 0.12 1.63 -34.79
N ASN A 334 -1.05 1.90 -35.36
CA ASN A 334 -2.06 0.91 -35.74
C ASN A 334 -2.59 0.09 -34.55
N LYS A 335 -2.71 0.74 -33.37
CA LYS A 335 -3.38 0.20 -32.19
C LYS A 335 -4.63 1.01 -31.89
N THR A 336 -5.61 0.37 -31.28
CA THR A 336 -6.70 1.02 -30.56
C THR A 336 -6.41 0.98 -29.07
N SER A 337 -6.89 1.96 -28.32
CA SER A 337 -6.65 2.00 -26.87
C SER A 337 -7.92 2.28 -26.09
N ARG A 338 -8.02 1.64 -24.92
CA ARG A 338 -8.98 1.99 -23.85
C ARG A 338 -8.19 2.57 -22.69
N MET A 339 -8.65 3.68 -22.14
CA MET A 339 -8.03 4.30 -20.97
C MET A 339 -8.83 3.98 -19.72
N LYS A 340 -8.14 3.54 -18.69
CA LYS A 340 -8.68 3.39 -17.33
C LYS A 340 -7.90 4.30 -16.41
N SER A 341 -8.57 4.86 -15.40
CA SER A 341 -7.96 5.81 -14.47
C SER A 341 -8.22 5.37 -13.02
N LYS A 342 -7.21 5.54 -12.17
CA LYS A 342 -7.30 5.25 -10.73
C LYS A 342 -6.68 6.40 -9.95
N ASP A 343 -7.36 6.86 -8.90
CA ASP A 343 -6.78 7.84 -7.99
C ASP A 343 -5.58 7.22 -7.26
N HIS A 344 -4.46 7.90 -7.29
CA HIS A 344 -3.23 7.42 -6.69
C HIS A 344 -2.55 8.52 -5.89
N SER A 345 -2.24 8.24 -4.63
CA SER A 345 -1.46 9.12 -3.79
C SER A 345 0.02 8.76 -3.92
N TYR A 346 0.78 9.60 -4.61
CA TYR A 346 2.23 9.45 -4.60
C TYR A 346 2.77 9.92 -3.24
N SER A 347 3.33 9.00 -2.47
CA SER A 347 4.14 9.35 -1.31
C SER A 347 5.47 9.91 -1.82
N MET A 348 5.51 11.19 -2.13
CA MET A 348 6.79 11.87 -2.29
C MET A 348 7.40 12.08 -0.90
N ALA A 349 8.50 11.42 -0.60
CA ALA A 349 9.46 11.85 0.39
C ALA A 349 10.20 13.09 -0.15
N GLY A 350 9.49 14.19 -0.30
CA GLY A 350 10.00 15.42 -0.86
C GLY A 350 8.87 16.42 -1.01
N GLN A 351 8.54 17.03 0.09
CA GLN A 351 7.78 18.25 0.32
C GLN A 351 7.38 19.04 -0.93
N ASN A 352 6.10 19.03 -1.24
CA ASN A 352 5.47 20.30 -1.61
C ASN A 352 5.45 21.18 -0.35
N ARG A 353 5.87 22.44 -0.46
CA ARG A 353 5.85 23.43 0.62
C ARG A 353 4.47 23.72 1.21
N SER A 354 3.40 23.15 0.63
CA SER A 354 2.01 23.25 1.07
C SER A 354 1.51 22.08 1.92
N GLY A 355 2.28 20.99 2.06
CA GLY A 355 1.85 19.86 2.91
C GLY A 355 0.68 19.05 2.37
N GLU A 356 0.17 19.31 1.18
CA GLU A 356 -0.87 18.53 0.53
C GLU A 356 -0.25 17.33 -0.18
N ALA A 357 -0.76 16.12 0.11
CA ALA A 357 -0.51 14.96 -0.73
C ALA A 357 -1.02 15.32 -2.14
N SER A 358 -0.16 15.31 -3.15
CA SER A 358 -0.61 15.54 -4.51
C SER A 358 -1.48 14.35 -4.92
N HIS A 359 -2.79 14.53 -4.86
CA HIS A 359 -3.73 13.62 -5.48
C HIS A 359 -3.46 13.69 -6.99
N ALA A 360 -2.96 12.59 -7.53
CA ALA A 360 -2.75 12.43 -8.94
C ALA A 360 -3.54 11.20 -9.40
N LYS A 361 -3.93 11.17 -10.68
CA LYS A 361 -4.51 9.97 -11.27
C LYS A 361 -3.44 9.21 -12.02
N GLU A 362 -3.47 7.91 -11.87
CA GLU A 362 -2.73 7.01 -12.74
C GLU A 362 -3.67 6.53 -13.84
N HIS A 363 -3.20 6.54 -15.08
CA HIS A 363 -3.92 6.07 -16.26
C HIS A 363 -3.26 4.81 -16.78
N LEU A 364 -4.05 3.84 -17.23
CA LEU A 364 -3.60 2.73 -18.06
C LEU A 364 -4.21 2.87 -19.44
N PHE A 365 -3.38 2.97 -20.46
CA PHE A 365 -3.79 2.76 -21.84
C PHE A 365 -3.60 1.28 -22.18
N ILE A 366 -4.71 0.57 -22.38
CA ILE A 366 -4.74 -0.84 -22.76
C ILE A 366 -4.93 -0.89 -24.26
N CYS A 367 -3.91 -1.37 -25.00
CA CYS A 367 -3.81 -1.22 -26.45
C CYS A 367 -3.83 -2.57 -27.15
N GLU A 368 -4.60 -2.65 -28.23
CA GLU A 368 -4.83 -3.83 -29.07
C GLU A 368 -4.66 -3.49 -30.56
N PRO A 369 -4.39 -4.48 -31.47
CA PRO A 369 -4.34 -4.23 -32.92
C PRO A 369 -5.68 -3.70 -33.46
N LYS A 370 -5.64 -2.71 -34.37
CA LYS A 370 -6.86 -2.21 -35.02
C LYS A 370 -7.53 -3.24 -35.97
N SER A 371 -6.85 -4.29 -36.35
CA SER A 371 -7.36 -5.34 -37.22
C SER A 371 -8.24 -6.39 -36.55
N ALA A 372 -8.45 -6.30 -35.24
CA ALA A 372 -9.44 -7.15 -34.56
C ALA A 372 -10.82 -6.78 -35.08
N THR A 373 -11.51 -7.72 -35.75
CA THR A 373 -12.89 -7.50 -36.22
C THR A 373 -13.81 -7.37 -35.00
N LYS A 374 -14.88 -6.57 -35.11
CA LYS A 374 -15.86 -6.38 -34.05
C LYS A 374 -16.38 -7.71 -33.46
N ALA A 375 -16.41 -8.79 -34.27
CA ALA A 375 -16.78 -10.14 -33.85
C ALA A 375 -15.72 -10.82 -32.95
N GLU A 376 -14.40 -10.54 -33.13
CA GLU A 376 -13.34 -11.04 -32.24
C GLU A 376 -13.26 -10.22 -30.94
N LEU A 377 -13.67 -8.95 -30.98
CA LEU A 377 -13.82 -8.08 -29.79
C LEU A 377 -15.04 -8.49 -28.95
N GLU A 378 -16.05 -9.11 -29.58
CA GLU A 378 -17.27 -9.60 -28.90
C GLU A 378 -17.13 -11.05 -28.42
N SER A 379 -16.19 -11.84 -28.94
CA SER A 379 -16.01 -13.27 -28.63
C SER A 379 -15.05 -13.57 -27.46
N GLU A 380 -14.20 -12.62 -27.06
CA GLU A 380 -13.47 -12.72 -25.81
C GLU A 380 -14.19 -11.85 -24.77
N PRO A 381 -14.66 -12.42 -23.65
CA PRO A 381 -15.37 -11.64 -22.64
C PRO A 381 -14.37 -10.74 -21.90
N PHE A 382 -14.07 -9.59 -22.47
CA PHE A 382 -13.65 -8.48 -21.67
C PHE A 382 -14.85 -8.03 -20.87
N MET A 383 -14.99 -8.57 -19.66
CA MET A 383 -16.01 -8.09 -18.74
C MET A 383 -15.72 -6.63 -18.45
N THR A 384 -16.46 -5.73 -19.07
CA THR A 384 -16.52 -4.34 -18.64
C THR A 384 -17.22 -4.30 -17.28
N VAL A 385 -16.90 -3.30 -16.46
CA VAL A 385 -17.65 -3.07 -15.20
C VAL A 385 -19.15 -2.99 -15.46
N ALA A 386 -19.58 -2.58 -16.68
CA ALA A 386 -20.98 -2.57 -17.10
C ALA A 386 -21.56 -3.98 -17.40
N ASP A 387 -20.75 -4.95 -17.81
CA ASP A 387 -21.19 -6.32 -18.12
C ASP A 387 -21.33 -7.19 -16.86
N ILE A 388 -20.68 -6.78 -15.74
CA ILE A 388 -20.82 -7.39 -14.42
C ILE A 388 -22.10 -6.91 -13.73
N HIS A 389 -22.67 -5.77 -14.18
CA HIS A 389 -23.81 -5.14 -13.59
C HIS A 389 -24.99 -5.17 -14.57
N GLY A 390 -25.89 -6.15 -14.41
CA GLY A 390 -27.28 -5.93 -14.81
C GLY A 390 -27.79 -4.62 -14.16
N GLU A 391 -28.77 -3.95 -14.77
CA GLU A 391 -29.24 -2.59 -14.49
C GLU A 391 -29.52 -2.16 -13.02
N ALA A 392 -29.18 -3.00 -12.04
CA ALA A 392 -29.35 -2.76 -10.60
C ALA A 392 -28.14 -2.16 -9.88
N ALA A 393 -26.98 -1.91 -10.55
CA ALA A 393 -25.73 -1.50 -9.89
C ALA A 393 -25.28 -0.10 -10.29
N LYS A 394 -26.13 0.89 -10.13
CA LYS A 394 -25.72 2.31 -10.21
C LYS A 394 -25.16 2.88 -8.89
N ASP A 395 -25.05 2.08 -7.82
CA ASP A 395 -24.59 2.53 -6.49
C ASP A 395 -23.50 1.64 -5.85
N SER A 396 -22.73 0.87 -6.62
CA SER A 396 -21.67 -0.03 -6.07
C SER A 396 -20.42 0.71 -5.56
N ASP A 397 -20.37 2.03 -5.59
CA ASP A 397 -19.30 2.86 -5.04
C ASP A 397 -19.46 3.16 -3.53
N ALA A 398 -20.47 2.58 -2.87
CA ALA A 398 -20.74 2.83 -1.46
C ALA A 398 -19.74 2.09 -0.55
N ARG A 399 -18.65 2.72 -0.26
CA ARG A 399 -17.69 2.27 0.77
C ARG A 399 -18.31 2.44 2.15
N VAL A 400 -18.50 1.34 2.90
CA VAL A 400 -19.06 1.39 4.26
C VAL A 400 -18.18 2.24 5.16
N THR A 401 -16.90 1.91 5.24
CA THR A 401 -15.90 2.73 5.95
C THR A 401 -14.48 2.46 5.47
N ALA A 402 -13.58 3.42 5.70
CA ALA A 402 -12.15 3.28 5.51
C ALA A 402 -11.50 2.67 6.76
N PHE A 403 -11.97 1.49 7.18
CA PHE A 403 -11.37 0.74 8.27
C PHE A 403 -9.99 0.21 7.87
N MET A 404 -9.08 0.10 8.86
CA MET A 404 -7.73 -0.41 8.63
C MET A 404 -7.81 -1.86 8.13
N GLY A 405 -7.10 -2.19 7.06
CA GLY A 405 -7.19 -3.51 6.41
C GLY A 405 -8.44 -3.72 5.53
N SER A 406 -9.22 -2.64 5.25
CA SER A 406 -10.41 -2.72 4.39
C SER A 406 -10.11 -3.38 3.04
N LYS A 407 -10.92 -4.37 2.66
CA LYS A 407 -10.86 -5.08 1.38
C LYS A 407 -11.76 -4.46 0.30
N HIS A 408 -12.20 -3.20 0.49
CA HIS A 408 -13.06 -2.52 -0.46
C HIS A 408 -12.53 -2.56 -1.90
N ASP A 409 -11.24 -2.31 -2.08
CA ASP A 409 -10.60 -2.30 -3.41
C ASP A 409 -10.39 -3.72 -3.98
N MET A 410 -10.72 -4.76 -3.23
CA MET A 410 -10.58 -6.17 -3.61
C MET A 410 -11.93 -6.88 -3.81
N LEU A 411 -13.07 -6.20 -3.67
CA LEU A 411 -14.39 -6.82 -3.69
C LEU A 411 -14.68 -7.57 -5.00
N ASP A 412 -14.30 -7.00 -6.15
CA ASP A 412 -14.48 -7.66 -7.44
C ASP A 412 -13.61 -8.91 -7.57
N TRP A 413 -12.39 -8.87 -7.02
CA TRP A 413 -11.53 -10.03 -6.97
C TRP A 413 -12.10 -11.12 -6.04
N ILE A 414 -12.59 -10.76 -4.85
CA ILE A 414 -13.25 -11.70 -3.93
C ILE A 414 -14.45 -12.36 -4.63
N TRP A 415 -15.24 -11.58 -5.35
CA TRP A 415 -16.39 -12.08 -6.10
C TRP A 415 -16.00 -13.09 -7.18
N LYS A 416 -14.95 -12.81 -7.94
CA LYS A 416 -14.43 -13.71 -8.98
C LYS A 416 -14.09 -15.11 -8.44
N TYR A 417 -13.68 -15.20 -7.19
CA TYR A 417 -13.33 -16.47 -6.53
C TYR A 417 -14.46 -17.02 -5.65
N THR A 418 -15.60 -16.36 -5.60
CA THR A 418 -16.79 -16.89 -4.94
C THR A 418 -17.38 -18.01 -5.81
N PRO A 419 -17.50 -19.25 -5.29
CA PRO A 419 -18.04 -20.36 -6.08
C PRO A 419 -19.47 -20.12 -6.53
N ASP A 420 -19.82 -20.62 -7.74
CA ASP A 420 -21.18 -20.58 -8.23
C ASP A 420 -22.14 -21.31 -7.28
N GLY A 421 -23.35 -20.76 -7.11
CA GLY A 421 -24.39 -21.37 -6.29
C GLY A 421 -24.33 -21.04 -4.79
N VAL A 422 -23.33 -20.27 -4.33
CA VAL A 422 -23.31 -19.72 -2.96
C VAL A 422 -24.51 -18.79 -2.74
N LYS A 423 -25.27 -19.02 -1.66
CA LYS A 423 -26.45 -18.24 -1.28
C LYS A 423 -26.29 -17.58 0.11
N SER A 424 -25.34 -18.08 0.90
CA SER A 424 -25.10 -17.59 2.24
C SER A 424 -23.60 -17.52 2.56
N VAL A 425 -23.19 -16.42 3.20
CA VAL A 425 -21.78 -16.12 3.49
C VAL A 425 -21.64 -15.77 4.97
N LEU A 426 -20.61 -16.31 5.61
CA LEU A 426 -20.10 -15.86 6.91
C LEU A 426 -18.85 -15.01 6.67
N ASP A 427 -18.92 -13.72 7.00
CA ASP A 427 -17.75 -12.85 7.13
C ASP A 427 -17.26 -12.93 8.57
N LEU A 428 -16.21 -13.74 8.79
CA LEU A 428 -15.81 -14.17 10.13
C LEU A 428 -15.08 -13.08 10.92
N PHE A 429 -14.44 -12.12 10.23
CA PHE A 429 -13.69 -10.99 10.77
C PHE A 429 -14.10 -9.72 10.01
N SER A 430 -15.29 -9.22 10.27
CA SER A 430 -15.95 -8.27 9.37
C SER A 430 -15.30 -6.87 9.32
N GLY A 431 -14.53 -6.48 10.33
CA GLY A 431 -13.83 -5.20 10.37
C GLY A 431 -14.73 -4.02 9.96
N GLY A 432 -14.41 -3.37 8.85
CA GLY A 432 -15.22 -2.29 8.29
C GLY A 432 -16.49 -2.73 7.56
N ALA A 433 -16.87 -4.00 7.62
CA ALA A 433 -18.04 -4.64 7.02
C ALA A 433 -18.15 -4.49 5.48
N ASN A 434 -17.07 -4.11 4.77
CA ASN A 434 -17.14 -3.89 3.32
C ASN A 434 -17.42 -5.19 2.54
N VAL A 435 -16.82 -6.32 2.93
CA VAL A 435 -17.04 -7.62 2.27
C VAL A 435 -18.44 -8.15 2.59
N ALA A 436 -18.86 -8.14 3.85
CA ALA A 436 -20.23 -8.48 4.26
C ALA A 436 -21.28 -7.67 3.51
N TYR A 437 -21.07 -6.34 3.42
CA TYR A 437 -21.98 -5.42 2.73
C TYR A 437 -22.08 -5.72 1.24
N PHE A 438 -20.96 -5.99 0.61
CA PHE A 438 -20.89 -6.38 -0.79
C PHE A 438 -21.70 -7.67 -1.08
N TYR A 439 -21.56 -8.70 -0.26
CA TYR A 439 -22.37 -9.91 -0.41
C TYR A 439 -23.86 -9.66 -0.14
N LYS A 440 -24.18 -8.76 0.79
CA LYS A 440 -25.56 -8.31 1.00
C LYS A 440 -26.14 -7.62 -0.25
N GLN A 441 -25.36 -6.75 -0.91
CA GLN A 441 -25.74 -6.13 -2.19
C GLN A 441 -25.95 -7.16 -3.32
N LYS A 442 -25.21 -8.28 -3.30
CA LYS A 442 -25.41 -9.39 -4.24
C LYS A 442 -26.64 -10.26 -3.90
N GLY A 443 -27.46 -9.86 -2.94
CA GLY A 443 -28.69 -10.56 -2.56
C GLY A 443 -28.48 -11.82 -1.70
N MET A 444 -27.28 -12.02 -1.16
CA MET A 444 -26.96 -13.19 -0.33
C MET A 444 -27.40 -13.00 1.12
N ARG A 445 -27.70 -14.11 1.80
CA ARG A 445 -27.84 -14.12 3.25
C ARG A 445 -26.46 -13.97 3.88
N VAL A 446 -26.24 -12.92 4.64
CA VAL A 446 -24.96 -12.61 5.25
C VAL A 446 -25.01 -12.78 6.76
N VAL A 447 -24.01 -13.46 7.29
CA VAL A 447 -23.68 -13.48 8.70
C VAL A 447 -22.32 -12.78 8.85
N ALA A 448 -22.26 -11.75 9.69
CA ALA A 448 -21.01 -11.05 9.99
C ALA A 448 -20.63 -11.24 11.45
N ASN A 449 -19.33 -11.29 11.72
CA ASN A 449 -18.80 -11.39 13.08
C ASN A 449 -17.57 -10.53 13.26
N ASP A 450 -17.42 -9.95 14.43
CA ASP A 450 -16.15 -9.37 14.88
C ASP A 450 -16.02 -9.43 16.38
N LEU A 451 -14.81 -9.47 16.89
CA LEU A 451 -14.52 -9.44 18.33
C LEU A 451 -14.54 -8.01 18.88
N LEU A 452 -14.28 -7.01 18.02
CA LEU A 452 -14.20 -5.62 18.42
C LEU A 452 -15.59 -4.95 18.42
N ASN A 453 -15.81 -4.04 19.36
CA ASN A 453 -17.10 -3.34 19.51
C ASN A 453 -17.41 -2.43 18.32
N TYR A 454 -16.44 -1.67 17.86
CA TYR A 454 -16.69 -0.73 16.76
C TYR A 454 -17.06 -1.44 15.43
N PRO A 455 -16.32 -2.45 14.96
CA PRO A 455 -16.75 -3.30 13.85
C PRO A 455 -18.14 -3.92 14.04
N TYR A 456 -18.45 -4.38 15.24
CA TYR A 456 -19.77 -4.91 15.54
C TYR A 456 -20.89 -3.88 15.32
N HIS A 457 -20.73 -2.64 15.81
CA HIS A 457 -21.72 -1.59 15.59
C HIS A 457 -21.81 -1.17 14.12
N ILE A 458 -20.69 -1.17 13.37
CA ILE A 458 -20.71 -0.97 11.92
C ILE A 458 -21.57 -2.05 11.26
N ALA A 459 -21.27 -3.31 11.48
CA ALA A 459 -21.96 -4.42 10.85
C ALA A 459 -23.46 -4.45 11.22
N ARG A 460 -23.79 -4.21 12.50
CA ARG A 460 -25.20 -4.10 12.92
C ARG A 460 -25.96 -3.00 12.19
N SER A 461 -25.30 -1.85 12.00
CA SER A 461 -25.93 -0.71 11.31
C SER A 461 -26.29 -1.01 9.86
N VAL A 462 -25.49 -1.79 9.12
CA VAL A 462 -25.61 -1.91 7.66
C VAL A 462 -25.85 -3.34 7.15
N ILE A 463 -25.54 -4.37 7.94
CA ILE A 463 -25.73 -5.76 7.54
C ILE A 463 -27.04 -6.32 8.12
N GLU A 464 -27.20 -6.29 9.44
CA GLU A 464 -28.39 -6.83 10.12
C GLU A 464 -29.59 -5.88 9.98
N ASN A 465 -29.34 -4.58 10.05
CA ASN A 465 -30.36 -3.56 9.81
C ASN A 465 -30.80 -3.54 8.35
N SER A 466 -32.11 -3.58 8.14
CA SER A 466 -32.72 -3.58 6.79
C SER A 466 -33.54 -2.32 6.48
N SER A 467 -33.91 -1.52 7.51
CA SER A 467 -34.87 -0.43 7.27
C SER A 467 -34.83 0.74 8.26
N VAL A 468 -34.12 0.56 9.40
CA VAL A 468 -34.11 1.57 10.47
C VAL A 468 -33.07 2.63 10.17
N THR A 469 -33.48 3.91 10.19
CA THR A 469 -32.59 5.08 10.01
C THR A 469 -32.80 6.08 11.15
N LEU A 470 -31.87 7.00 11.31
CA LEU A 470 -32.02 8.18 12.16
C LEU A 470 -32.55 9.36 11.34
N SER A 471 -33.62 10.02 11.79
CA SER A 471 -34.10 11.25 11.16
C SER A 471 -33.17 12.44 11.47
N ASP A 472 -33.36 13.54 10.74
CA ASP A 472 -32.60 14.77 10.97
C ASP A 472 -32.87 15.35 12.37
N GLU A 473 -34.14 15.29 12.85
CA GLU A 473 -34.52 15.73 14.18
C GLU A 473 -33.84 14.86 15.27
N GLU A 474 -33.77 13.54 15.05
CA GLU A 474 -33.08 12.64 15.98
C GLU A 474 -31.57 12.88 15.98
N ALA A 475 -30.96 13.13 14.83
CA ALA A 475 -29.55 13.47 14.72
C ALA A 475 -29.22 14.80 15.43
N GLU A 476 -30.06 15.83 15.25
CA GLU A 476 -29.93 17.10 15.93
C GLU A 476 -30.14 16.98 17.47
N ALA A 477 -31.04 16.11 17.91
CA ALA A 477 -31.24 15.84 19.33
C ALA A 477 -29.99 15.27 20.01
N LEU A 478 -29.18 14.49 19.29
CA LEU A 478 -27.91 13.96 19.80
C LEU A 478 -26.86 15.05 20.10
N LEU A 479 -26.97 16.21 19.46
CA LEU A 479 -26.07 17.35 19.63
C LEU A 479 -26.43 18.23 20.83
N GLN A 480 -27.64 18.04 21.43
CA GLN A 480 -28.13 18.89 22.50
C GLN A 480 -27.41 18.63 23.81
N PRO A 481 -27.23 19.66 24.66
CA PRO A 481 -26.64 19.51 25.99
C PRO A 481 -27.46 18.51 26.84
N ASN A 482 -26.76 17.66 27.59
CA ASN A 482 -27.37 16.72 28.51
C ASN A 482 -26.77 16.87 29.92
N THR A 483 -27.59 17.25 30.88
CA THR A 483 -27.16 17.49 32.25
C THR A 483 -26.69 16.23 32.98
N ASN A 484 -27.00 15.05 32.45
CA ASN A 484 -26.56 13.75 32.98
C ASN A 484 -25.25 13.28 32.30
N ALA A 485 -24.69 14.06 31.36
CA ALA A 485 -23.43 13.72 30.73
C ALA A 485 -22.32 13.59 31.79
N LYS A 486 -21.57 12.51 31.68
CA LYS A 486 -20.38 12.31 32.49
C LYS A 486 -19.23 13.12 31.92
N ASP A 487 -18.18 13.31 32.68
CA ASP A 487 -16.97 14.06 32.31
C ASP A 487 -15.73 13.13 32.16
N PHE A 488 -15.96 11.85 31.94
CA PHE A 488 -14.90 10.84 31.89
C PHE A 488 -13.93 11.07 30.73
N ILE A 489 -14.47 11.32 29.54
CA ILE A 489 -13.64 11.49 28.31
C ILE A 489 -12.79 12.75 28.46
N VAL A 490 -13.39 13.86 28.86
CA VAL A 490 -12.65 15.12 29.01
C VAL A 490 -11.58 15.03 30.10
N ARG A 491 -11.89 14.43 31.26
CA ARG A 491 -10.90 14.26 32.35
C ARG A 491 -9.74 13.35 31.94
N THR A 492 -10.05 12.25 31.23
CA THR A 492 -9.06 11.23 30.92
C THR A 492 -8.17 11.63 29.74
N PHE A 493 -8.76 12.22 28.71
CA PHE A 493 -8.09 12.45 27.43
C PHE A 493 -7.77 13.93 27.14
N TYR A 494 -7.94 14.82 28.11
CA TYR A 494 -7.56 16.23 27.95
C TYR A 494 -6.08 16.37 27.55
N GLY A 495 -5.83 17.06 26.42
CA GLY A 495 -4.49 17.28 25.87
C GLY A 495 -3.91 16.11 25.06
N TYR A 496 -4.66 15.01 24.83
CA TYR A 496 -4.16 13.85 24.07
C TYR A 496 -4.58 13.81 22.61
N TYR A 497 -5.85 13.79 22.28
CA TYR A 497 -6.36 13.57 20.93
C TYR A 497 -7.14 14.74 20.38
N TYR A 498 -7.97 15.37 21.20
CA TYR A 498 -8.90 16.41 20.79
C TYR A 498 -8.82 17.61 21.73
N THR A 499 -9.35 18.77 21.27
CA THR A 499 -9.55 19.94 22.13
C THR A 499 -10.61 19.66 23.19
N LYS A 500 -10.56 20.40 24.31
CA LYS A 500 -11.52 20.25 25.39
C LYS A 500 -12.99 20.33 24.94
N PRO A 501 -13.40 21.30 24.09
CA PRO A 501 -14.79 21.35 23.62
C PRO A 501 -15.24 20.09 22.87
N ILE A 502 -14.34 19.44 22.10
CA ILE A 502 -14.66 18.20 21.41
C ILE A 502 -14.79 17.04 22.40
N LEU A 503 -13.92 16.94 23.40
CA LEU A 503 -14.01 15.90 24.43
C LEU A 503 -15.29 16.02 25.27
N GLU A 504 -15.69 17.24 25.63
CA GLU A 504 -16.97 17.51 26.29
C GLU A 504 -18.17 17.16 25.38
N PHE A 505 -18.06 17.45 24.10
CA PHE A 505 -19.06 17.04 23.12
C PHE A 505 -19.17 15.51 23.04
N LEU A 506 -18.05 14.76 23.06
CA LEU A 506 -18.08 13.29 23.04
C LEU A 506 -18.74 12.71 24.30
N ASP A 507 -18.47 13.23 25.50
CA ASP A 507 -19.16 12.84 26.74
C ASP A 507 -20.67 13.07 26.64
N ASN A 508 -21.06 14.23 26.14
CA ASN A 508 -22.46 14.61 25.97
C ASN A 508 -23.18 13.73 24.94
N THR A 509 -22.62 13.63 23.74
CA THR A 509 -23.21 12.88 22.62
C THR A 509 -23.30 11.39 22.92
N TYR A 510 -22.28 10.81 23.55
CA TYR A 510 -22.36 9.42 23.99
C TYR A 510 -23.52 9.19 24.96
N THR A 511 -23.74 10.11 25.93
CA THR A 511 -24.83 10.04 26.87
C THR A 511 -26.22 10.11 26.17
N ASN A 512 -26.33 10.98 25.16
CA ASN A 512 -27.56 11.07 24.35
C ASN A 512 -27.80 9.78 23.53
N ILE A 513 -26.76 9.22 22.92
CA ILE A 513 -26.84 7.97 22.17
C ILE A 513 -27.37 6.81 23.03
N GLN A 514 -27.06 6.78 24.34
CA GLN A 514 -27.56 5.73 25.24
C GLN A 514 -29.08 5.74 25.41
N GLN A 515 -29.76 6.83 25.03
CA GLN A 515 -31.23 6.92 25.04
C GLN A 515 -31.87 6.29 23.78
N LEU A 516 -31.07 6.03 22.74
CA LEU A 516 -31.53 5.37 21.52
C LEU A 516 -31.61 3.85 21.72
N ASN A 517 -32.55 3.23 20.99
CA ASN A 517 -32.75 1.79 21.02
C ASN A 517 -32.31 1.13 19.70
N SER A 518 -31.95 -0.16 19.77
CA SER A 518 -31.70 -1.03 18.63
C SER A 518 -30.73 -0.40 17.60
N TYR A 519 -31.02 -0.54 16.30
CA TYR A 519 -30.17 -0.11 15.21
C TYR A 519 -29.93 1.41 15.15
N LYS A 520 -30.83 2.24 15.70
CA LYS A 520 -30.58 3.69 15.83
C LYS A 520 -29.35 3.97 16.68
N LYS A 521 -29.20 3.24 17.80
CA LYS A 521 -28.02 3.33 18.65
C LYS A 521 -26.76 2.88 17.91
N ASP A 522 -26.85 1.79 17.14
CA ASP A 522 -25.71 1.26 16.38
C ASP A 522 -25.28 2.27 15.30
N ILE A 523 -26.22 2.87 14.55
CA ILE A 523 -25.94 3.91 13.55
C ILE A 523 -25.23 5.12 14.17
N ALA A 524 -25.72 5.58 15.33
CA ALA A 524 -25.13 6.73 16.03
C ALA A 524 -23.72 6.44 16.56
N LEU A 525 -23.47 5.25 17.11
CA LEU A 525 -22.15 4.81 17.56
C LEU A 525 -21.19 4.63 16.38
N PHE A 526 -21.66 4.01 15.28
CA PHE A 526 -20.88 3.93 14.05
C PHE A 526 -20.48 5.33 13.56
N ALA A 527 -21.43 6.25 13.46
CA ALA A 527 -21.18 7.62 13.01
C ALA A 527 -20.21 8.37 13.95
N LEU A 528 -20.34 8.20 15.27
CA LEU A 528 -19.47 8.85 16.25
C LEU A 528 -18.04 8.32 16.14
N GLY A 529 -17.87 6.99 16.06
CA GLY A 529 -16.57 6.37 15.86
C GLY A 529 -15.91 6.79 14.56
N ARG A 530 -16.69 6.84 13.45
CA ARG A 530 -16.21 7.30 12.14
C ARG A 530 -15.76 8.77 12.16
N THR A 531 -16.51 9.63 12.85
CA THR A 531 -16.15 11.04 13.04
C THR A 531 -14.81 11.16 13.77
N CYS A 532 -14.65 10.39 14.83
CA CYS A 532 -13.39 10.33 15.58
C CYS A 532 -12.24 9.85 14.69
N GLN A 533 -12.43 8.81 13.87
CA GLN A 533 -11.39 8.31 12.96
C GLN A 533 -10.98 9.35 11.90
N ILE A 534 -11.95 9.97 11.24
CA ILE A 534 -11.68 10.99 10.19
C ILE A 534 -10.91 12.17 10.77
N ARG A 535 -11.15 12.50 12.03
CA ARG A 535 -10.49 13.62 12.74
C ARG A 535 -9.42 13.17 13.72
N ALA A 536 -9.05 11.87 13.68
CA ALA A 536 -7.94 11.37 14.48
C ALA A 536 -6.61 11.98 14.02
N CYS A 537 -5.77 12.24 15.00
CA CYS A 537 -4.41 12.64 14.74
C CYS A 537 -3.70 11.50 13.98
N PHE A 538 -3.24 11.75 12.76
CA PHE A 538 -2.61 10.75 11.88
C PHE A 538 -3.54 9.61 11.37
N GLY A 539 -4.87 9.77 11.45
CA GLY A 539 -5.83 8.74 11.01
C GLY A 539 -5.95 7.53 11.92
N GLU A 540 -5.20 7.49 13.01
CA GLU A 540 -5.18 6.42 14.03
C GLU A 540 -4.88 6.98 15.42
N PHE A 541 -5.11 6.17 16.48
CA PHE A 541 -4.88 6.55 17.88
C PHE A 541 -3.57 5.98 18.46
N SER A 542 -2.75 5.34 17.66
CA SER A 542 -1.42 4.83 18.04
C SER A 542 -0.43 5.96 18.44
N ARG A 543 -0.70 7.19 18.02
CA ARG A 543 0.10 8.38 18.36
C ARG A 543 -0.80 9.47 18.92
N SER A 544 -0.45 10.02 20.08
CA SER A 544 -1.14 11.18 20.65
C SER A 544 -0.37 12.48 20.39
N LYS A 545 -1.07 13.62 20.34
CA LYS A 545 -0.42 14.93 20.28
C LYS A 545 0.43 15.24 21.51
N LYS A 546 0.16 14.62 22.66
CA LYS A 546 0.96 14.76 23.88
C LYS A 546 2.34 14.08 23.75
N SER A 547 2.56 13.23 22.74
CA SER A 547 3.89 12.77 22.36
C SER A 547 4.72 13.87 21.66
N LEU A 548 4.08 14.95 21.23
CA LEU A 548 4.70 16.20 20.80
C LEU A 548 4.94 17.05 22.06
N THR A 549 5.94 17.91 22.00
CA THR A 549 6.49 18.66 23.13
C THR A 549 5.53 19.64 23.84
N GLU A 550 4.31 19.84 23.32
CA GLU A 550 3.31 20.75 23.88
C GLU A 550 1.90 20.14 23.92
N PRO A 551 1.10 20.42 24.97
CA PRO A 551 -0.30 20.00 25.03
C PRO A 551 -1.12 20.69 23.92
N ILE A 552 -2.23 20.04 23.51
CA ILE A 552 -3.17 20.62 22.55
C ILE A 552 -3.78 21.89 23.16
N PRO A 553 -3.60 23.07 22.59
CA PRO A 553 -4.23 24.27 23.09
C PRO A 553 -5.75 24.22 22.91
N ASP A 554 -6.48 24.87 23.82
CA ASP A 554 -7.95 24.99 23.75
C ASP A 554 -8.41 25.84 22.57
N ASP A 555 -7.51 26.66 21.98
CA ASP A 555 -7.78 27.46 20.79
C ASP A 555 -7.37 26.71 19.52
N ALA A 556 -8.37 26.23 18.78
CA ALA A 556 -8.17 25.52 17.50
C ALA A 556 -7.48 26.39 16.43
N ASN A 557 -7.55 27.73 16.53
CA ASN A 557 -6.95 28.66 15.57
C ASN A 557 -5.43 28.80 15.71
N LYS A 558 -4.85 28.31 16.81
CA LYS A 558 -3.41 28.44 17.06
C LYS A 558 -2.55 27.57 16.10
N TYR A 559 -3.15 26.58 15.42
CA TYR A 559 -2.49 25.74 14.42
C TYR A 559 -3.36 25.53 13.16
N PRO A 560 -3.72 26.59 12.42
CA PRO A 560 -4.67 26.51 11.30
C PRO A 560 -4.20 25.65 10.13
N ASN A 561 -2.90 25.30 10.07
CA ASN A 561 -2.28 24.55 8.96
C ASN A 561 -1.56 23.27 9.42
N SER A 562 -1.78 22.80 10.64
CA SER A 562 -1.17 21.54 11.05
C SER A 562 -2.01 20.35 10.55
N HIS A 563 -1.37 19.34 9.95
CA HIS A 563 -1.98 18.02 9.67
C HIS A 563 -2.53 17.34 10.93
N LEU A 564 -2.37 17.97 12.05
CA LEU A 564 -2.84 17.64 13.38
C LEU A 564 -4.20 18.33 13.68
N GLY A 565 -4.93 18.77 12.63
CA GLY A 565 -6.10 19.61 12.73
C GLY A 565 -7.17 19.06 13.65
N ASN A 566 -7.29 19.66 14.82
CA ASN A 566 -8.56 19.65 15.52
C ASN A 566 -9.44 20.69 14.85
N PRO A 567 -10.55 20.29 14.21
CA PRO A 567 -11.48 21.25 13.65
C PRO A 567 -12.13 22.05 14.78
N PRO A 568 -12.70 23.22 14.48
CA PRO A 568 -13.68 23.84 15.34
C PRO A 568 -14.78 22.84 15.74
N LEU A 569 -15.35 22.98 16.91
CA LEU A 569 -16.43 22.09 17.39
C LEU A 569 -17.63 22.07 16.41
N SER A 570 -17.93 23.17 15.74
CA SER A 570 -18.97 23.25 14.72
C SER A 570 -18.75 22.26 13.58
N GLU A 571 -17.53 22.24 13.01
CA GLU A 571 -17.17 21.32 11.93
C GLU A 571 -17.18 19.84 12.39
N PHE A 572 -16.81 19.58 13.64
CA PHE A 572 -16.86 18.25 14.21
C PHE A 572 -18.31 17.74 14.34
N LYS A 573 -19.22 18.61 14.77
CA LYS A 573 -20.66 18.35 14.85
C LYS A 573 -21.28 18.12 13.46
N GLU A 574 -20.98 18.98 12.49
CA GLU A 574 -21.43 18.83 11.10
C GLU A 574 -20.96 17.51 10.50
N LEU A 575 -19.70 17.14 10.74
CA LEU A 575 -19.16 15.86 10.30
C LEU A 575 -19.88 14.67 10.94
N PHE A 576 -20.23 14.75 12.21
CA PHE A 576 -20.98 13.69 12.90
C PHE A 576 -22.37 13.49 12.27
N VAL A 577 -23.12 14.56 12.04
CA VAL A 577 -24.42 14.50 11.35
C VAL A 577 -24.24 13.95 9.93
N LYS A 578 -23.24 14.40 9.20
CA LYS A 578 -22.89 13.85 7.87
C LYS A 578 -22.62 12.34 7.93
N CYS A 579 -21.88 11.86 8.92
CA CYS A 579 -21.61 10.44 9.10
C CYS A 579 -22.89 9.63 9.39
N ILE A 580 -23.88 10.19 10.10
CA ILE A 580 -25.20 9.59 10.28
C ILE A 580 -25.92 9.46 8.93
N HIS A 581 -25.97 10.54 8.14
CA HIS A 581 -26.60 10.53 6.81
C HIS A 581 -25.91 9.53 5.88
N ASP A 582 -24.60 9.44 5.91
CA ASP A 582 -23.86 8.48 5.10
C ASP A 582 -24.15 7.03 5.55
N ALA A 583 -24.25 6.77 6.85
CA ALA A 583 -24.66 5.46 7.37
C ALA A 583 -26.11 5.09 6.99
N ASN A 584 -27.03 6.05 7.07
CA ASN A 584 -28.43 5.85 6.66
C ASN A 584 -28.55 5.41 5.19
N LYS A 585 -27.74 5.96 4.29
CA LYS A 585 -27.73 5.60 2.85
C LYS A 585 -27.31 4.16 2.59
N LEU A 586 -26.60 3.54 3.53
CA LEU A 586 -26.14 2.16 3.43
C LEU A 586 -27.18 1.14 3.91
N VAL A 587 -28.25 1.59 4.54
CA VAL A 587 -29.31 0.71 5.05
C VAL A 587 -30.26 0.33 3.92
N PHE A 588 -30.39 -0.97 3.67
CA PHE A 588 -31.37 -1.50 2.70
C PHE A 588 -31.77 -2.94 3.06
N ASP A 589 -32.95 -3.33 2.59
CA ASP A 589 -33.43 -4.71 2.67
C ASP A 589 -33.04 -5.48 1.40
N ASN A 590 -32.35 -6.58 1.54
CA ASN A 590 -32.03 -7.48 0.43
C ASN A 590 -32.93 -8.73 0.40
N GLY A 591 -34.01 -8.74 1.18
CA GLY A 591 -34.95 -9.86 1.28
C GLY A 591 -34.39 -11.10 2.02
N GLN A 592 -33.23 -10.99 2.70
CA GLN A 592 -32.61 -12.08 3.43
C GLN A 592 -32.48 -11.76 4.93
N GLU A 593 -32.61 -12.78 5.78
CA GLU A 593 -32.35 -12.64 7.21
C GLU A 593 -30.83 -12.62 7.48
N CYS A 594 -30.22 -11.43 7.47
CA CYS A 594 -28.83 -11.23 7.81
C CYS A 594 -28.66 -11.12 9.33
N LYS A 595 -27.51 -11.58 9.87
CA LYS A 595 -27.22 -11.57 11.32
C LYS A 595 -25.82 -11.09 11.61
N VAL A 596 -25.64 -10.48 12.78
CA VAL A 596 -24.34 -10.00 13.25
C VAL A 596 -24.06 -10.55 14.64
N TYR A 597 -22.87 -11.09 14.81
CA TYR A 597 -22.37 -11.63 16.08
C TYR A 597 -21.19 -10.80 16.59
N HIS A 598 -21.04 -10.82 17.92
CA HIS A 598 -19.94 -10.15 18.62
C HIS A 598 -19.28 -11.16 19.54
N GLN A 599 -18.41 -12.01 18.99
CA GLN A 599 -17.79 -13.07 19.78
C GLN A 599 -16.51 -13.59 19.09
N ASP A 600 -15.75 -14.36 19.83
CA ASP A 600 -14.58 -15.06 19.29
C ASP A 600 -14.94 -15.93 18.08
N ALA A 601 -14.13 -15.83 17.03
CA ALA A 601 -14.36 -16.49 15.76
C ALA A 601 -14.42 -18.03 15.87
N LEU A 602 -13.54 -18.62 16.67
CA LEU A 602 -13.50 -20.08 16.86
C LEU A 602 -14.73 -20.57 17.65
N SER A 603 -15.24 -19.76 18.55
CA SER A 603 -16.47 -20.04 19.31
C SER A 603 -17.71 -19.95 18.42
N LEU A 604 -17.70 -19.09 17.39
CA LEU A 604 -18.82 -18.92 16.47
C LEU A 604 -18.93 -20.03 15.44
N LEU A 605 -17.81 -20.43 14.83
CA LEU A 605 -17.76 -21.34 13.68
C LEU A 605 -18.61 -22.61 13.83
N PRO A 606 -18.64 -23.32 14.97
CA PRO A 606 -19.47 -24.52 15.12
C PRO A 606 -20.97 -24.25 15.09
N ASN A 607 -21.40 -23.02 15.33
CA ASN A 607 -22.78 -22.64 15.58
C ASN A 607 -23.46 -21.98 14.37
N VAL A 608 -22.69 -21.63 13.32
CA VAL A 608 -23.19 -20.98 12.12
C VAL A 608 -23.11 -21.89 10.90
N LYS A 609 -24.19 -21.95 10.13
CA LYS A 609 -24.25 -22.68 8.86
C LYS A 609 -24.40 -21.70 7.70
N THR A 610 -23.41 -21.66 6.84
CA THR A 610 -23.38 -20.89 5.59
C THR A 610 -22.73 -21.72 4.49
N ASP A 611 -22.96 -21.35 3.24
CA ASP A 611 -22.34 -22.04 2.09
C ASP A 611 -20.87 -21.67 1.93
N LEU A 612 -20.51 -20.43 2.32
CA LEU A 612 -19.16 -19.89 2.22
C LEU A 612 -18.75 -19.25 3.55
N VAL A 613 -17.51 -19.47 3.96
CA VAL A 613 -16.85 -18.70 5.03
C VAL A 613 -15.78 -17.83 4.38
N TYR A 614 -15.89 -16.52 4.56
CA TYR A 614 -14.85 -15.57 4.27
C TYR A 614 -14.08 -15.28 5.57
N ALA A 615 -12.78 -15.55 5.58
CA ALA A 615 -11.94 -15.37 6.75
C ALA A 615 -10.76 -14.46 6.41
N ASP A 616 -10.71 -13.28 7.01
CA ASP A 616 -9.66 -12.29 6.91
C ASP A 616 -9.14 -11.93 8.32
N PRO A 617 -8.42 -12.87 8.98
CA PRO A 617 -7.99 -12.69 10.36
C PRO A 617 -6.94 -11.59 10.47
N PRO A 618 -6.72 -11.02 11.67
CA PRO A 618 -5.62 -10.11 11.94
C PRO A 618 -4.28 -10.74 11.53
N TYR A 619 -3.47 -10.01 10.76
CA TYR A 619 -2.18 -10.51 10.32
C TYR A 619 -1.12 -10.36 11.40
N MET A 620 -0.38 -11.44 11.63
CA MET A 620 0.92 -11.36 12.27
C MET A 620 1.96 -11.14 11.18
N THR A 621 2.67 -10.03 11.24
CA THR A 621 3.79 -9.76 10.36
C THR A 621 5.09 -10.02 11.11
N GLN A 622 6.18 -10.29 10.37
CA GLN A 622 7.53 -10.39 10.99
C GLN A 622 7.98 -9.09 11.72
N PHE A 623 7.19 -8.03 11.64
CA PHE A 623 7.44 -6.74 12.28
C PHE A 623 6.54 -6.47 13.48
N GLY A 624 5.75 -7.43 13.90
CA GLY A 624 4.86 -7.32 15.03
C GLY A 624 3.41 -7.69 14.70
N PHE A 625 2.65 -7.87 15.73
CA PHE A 625 1.22 -8.09 15.69
C PHE A 625 0.52 -6.79 15.32
N ASN A 626 -0.38 -6.83 14.34
CA ASN A 626 -1.29 -5.72 14.08
C ASN A 626 -2.39 -5.76 15.15
N ASP A 627 -2.08 -5.22 16.30
CA ASP A 627 -3.06 -5.05 17.36
C ASP A 627 -4.06 -3.96 16.96
N TYR A 628 -5.15 -4.37 16.34
CA TYR A 628 -6.22 -3.46 15.91
C TYR A 628 -6.88 -2.78 17.13
N GLU A 629 -7.02 -3.49 18.27
CA GLU A 629 -7.57 -2.91 19.48
C GLU A 629 -6.66 -1.80 20.01
N ASP A 630 -5.34 -2.00 20.06
CA ASP A 630 -4.40 -0.96 20.50
C ASP A 630 -4.39 0.26 19.56
N LYS A 631 -4.42 0.03 18.24
CA LYS A 631 -4.45 1.11 17.27
C LYS A 631 -5.76 1.90 17.29
N MET A 632 -6.86 1.26 17.62
CA MET A 632 -8.20 1.81 17.66
C MET A 632 -8.72 2.04 19.09
N HIS A 633 -7.87 1.90 20.10
CA HIS A 633 -8.25 1.86 21.52
C HIS A 633 -9.19 3.00 21.96
N PHE A 634 -9.04 4.20 21.38
CA PHE A 634 -9.91 5.32 21.71
C PHE A 634 -11.34 5.07 21.20
N VAL A 635 -11.49 4.64 19.93
CA VAL A 635 -12.82 4.36 19.36
C VAL A 635 -13.43 3.12 19.99
N GLU A 636 -12.65 2.07 20.21
CA GLU A 636 -13.09 0.86 20.91
C GLU A 636 -13.54 1.17 22.34
N GLY A 637 -12.77 1.96 23.07
CA GLY A 637 -13.15 2.42 24.40
C GLY A 637 -14.41 3.28 24.38
N LEU A 638 -14.55 4.15 23.37
CA LEU A 638 -15.73 5.00 23.19
C LEU A 638 -17.02 4.18 23.00
N MET A 639 -16.97 3.03 22.31
CA MET A 639 -18.14 2.17 22.10
C MET A 639 -18.74 1.65 23.42
N THR A 640 -17.91 1.41 24.43
CA THR A 640 -18.31 0.92 25.75
C THR A 640 -18.17 1.96 26.85
N TYR A 641 -17.80 3.20 26.51
CA TYR A 641 -17.43 4.25 27.48
C TYR A 641 -16.34 3.80 28.44
N TRP A 642 -15.42 2.98 27.95
CA TRP A 642 -14.31 2.35 28.68
C TRP A 642 -14.74 1.49 29.89
N GLU A 643 -15.99 1.00 29.90
CA GLU A 643 -16.46 0.12 30.99
C GLU A 643 -15.58 -1.13 31.07
N GLY A 644 -15.08 -1.42 32.26
CA GLY A 644 -14.21 -2.57 32.52
C GLY A 644 -12.77 -2.44 32.01
N LYS A 645 -12.38 -1.29 31.44
CA LYS A 645 -11.03 -1.07 30.89
C LYS A 645 -10.19 -0.18 31.81
N GLU A 646 -9.00 -0.68 32.21
CA GLU A 646 -8.04 0.09 33.00
C GLU A 646 -7.18 0.97 32.06
N ILE A 647 -7.30 2.28 32.18
CA ILE A 647 -6.55 3.25 31.37
C ILE A 647 -5.13 3.36 31.90
N LEU A 648 -4.16 3.08 31.05
CA LEU A 648 -2.74 3.14 31.38
C LEU A 648 -2.25 4.60 31.48
N ASP A 649 -1.43 4.90 32.48
CA ASP A 649 -0.81 6.22 32.60
C ASP A 649 0.43 6.35 31.69
N ASN A 650 0.19 6.40 30.40
CA ASN A 650 1.21 6.53 29.37
C ASN A 650 0.88 7.67 28.38
N LYS A 651 1.75 7.88 27.39
CA LYS A 651 1.60 8.94 26.38
C LYS A 651 0.35 8.81 25.49
N ARG A 652 -0.36 7.69 25.50
CA ARG A 652 -1.54 7.44 24.66
C ARG A 652 -2.82 7.29 25.46
N ARG A 653 -2.73 7.09 26.77
CA ARG A 653 -3.90 6.74 27.60
C ARG A 653 -4.68 5.57 27.02
N ASN A 654 -3.98 4.60 26.43
CA ASN A 654 -4.60 3.33 26.02
C ASN A 654 -4.82 2.41 27.22
N TYR A 655 -5.39 1.24 26.97
CA TYR A 655 -5.54 0.15 27.92
C TYR A 655 -4.87 -1.10 27.36
N ALA A 656 -4.67 -2.12 28.19
CA ALA A 656 -4.13 -3.39 27.71
C ALA A 656 -5.12 -4.06 26.76
N SER A 657 -4.66 -4.41 25.56
CA SER A 657 -5.45 -5.14 24.57
C SER A 657 -5.78 -6.54 25.10
N GLN A 658 -6.98 -7.02 24.77
CA GLN A 658 -7.44 -8.37 25.08
C GLN A 658 -7.43 -9.28 23.85
N THR A 659 -7.03 -8.74 22.66
CA THR A 659 -6.98 -9.46 21.39
C THR A 659 -5.58 -9.97 21.03
#